data_39e07319c83f410c06ea0e359ac4180b
#
_entry.id   39e07319c83f410c06ea0e359ac4180b
#
_cell.length_a   1.000
_cell.length_b   1.000
_cell.length_c   1.000
_cell.angle_alpha   90.00
_cell.angle_beta   90.00
_cell.angle_gamma   90.00
#
_symmetry.space_group_name_H-M   'P 1'
#
loop_
_entity.id
_entity.type
_entity.pdbx_description
1 polymer ?
#
loop_
_entity_poly.entity_id
_entity_poly.type
_entity_poly.pdbx_seq_one_letter_code
_entity_poly.pdbx_strand_id
1 'polypeptide(L)'
;MEHQENENNQFTNDFSIQKERKVKLGENISNDNSLLLSQKANKSVCEVIRKDGYGSGFFCKVIFENNEINCLFTNNHVITEEMLSKKDENIEIKINNQIYKIALNINRRIWTDSELDFTCIEIIEKDNLLSIIDPFEIDKNSYNIEFELENYDRKGIVITSIGQNKNIELGYGAILYVKNTEDRFLHDCNTVEGFSGGPILLMSNIRLIGIHCGYEKENKKNLGIYFKKILEYIEKKTIKISIEIESNEKKEDIRIFNQNEDNKEEIKDNVKVYLNNKKVKLINNGDQWKINYDFKKDGIYELKIVFTRNISNTSGLFEKCNIISIDLSNFDTSKVNNMGYMFNGCNKLKEIKGLNKINTSNVIDMGVMFQNCSNLEYLDLTYFDTSKVNNMEYLFFSCNKLKKIKGLNKLNTSNVNNMNSMFQKCSNLEYLDLSNFDTSKVKDMGLMFSYCNNLKEIEGINIINTSNVINMNGIFQQCTNLEDLDVSNFDTSKVNDMGYMFSRCEKLKEIKGINKLNTSNVTIMKSMFQKCSNIEYLDLSNFDTSKVNDISFMFNCCDKLKKIKGLNKLNTSNVNNMNSMFQNCSNLEYLDLSNFDTSKVKDMGLMFSYCNKLKEIEGINKFNTSNVLNMKAMFQHCNNFENLDLSSFDTSKVSDMDFMFNDCNKVREIKGISQFKANELVNTYSMFQDCSSLEYLDLSNFNTSKVTNMSNMFNECYELKEIKGINKMNTSNVTNLRGMFQKCSNLEYLDLSNFDTSKVNDMAFMFNKCLKLKEIKGIQKFKTSNVVNMKAMFQECKKLEYLDLSKFDISKVDDLSFMLYSCKSLKELNLKNFKAKKDSNKVNLIAFISDKCHLILE
;
A
#
# COMPACT_ATOMS: atom_id res chain seq x y z
N MET A 1 33.54 -40.16 -24.02
CA MET A 1 32.73 -41.37 -24.38
C MET A 1 33.21 -42.65 -23.72
N GLU A 2 34.16 -42.63 -22.81
CA GLU A 2 34.68 -43.81 -22.12
C GLU A 2 34.38 -43.90 -20.61
N HIS A 3 33.58 -42.99 -20.07
CA HIS A 3 33.19 -43.01 -18.64
C HIS A 3 31.70 -43.33 -18.37
N GLN A 4 30.91 -43.65 -19.41
CA GLN A 4 29.49 -43.99 -19.22
C GLN A 4 29.16 -45.50 -19.34
N GLU A 5 30.11 -46.33 -19.80
CA GLU A 5 29.89 -47.77 -19.91
C GLU A 5 30.22 -48.58 -18.63
N ASN A 6 30.88 -48.01 -17.64
CA ASN A 6 31.26 -48.76 -16.41
C ASN A 6 30.20 -48.75 -15.30
N GLU A 7 29.23 -47.84 -15.32
CA GLU A 7 28.16 -47.87 -14.31
C GLU A 7 27.01 -48.83 -14.62
N ASN A 8 26.79 -49.14 -15.89
CA ASN A 8 25.74 -50.11 -16.26
C ASN A 8 26.11 -51.60 -16.05
N ASN A 9 27.40 -51.91 -15.83
CA ASN A 9 27.84 -53.28 -15.57
C ASN A 9 27.86 -53.69 -14.11
N GLN A 10 27.83 -52.73 -13.16
CA GLN A 10 27.70 -53.02 -11.75
C GLN A 10 26.26 -53.36 -11.32
N PHE A 11 25.25 -52.81 -12.01
CA PHE A 11 23.85 -53.07 -11.72
C PHE A 11 23.35 -54.44 -12.17
N THR A 12 23.98 -55.04 -13.19
CA THR A 12 23.59 -56.36 -13.69
C THR A 12 24.17 -57.53 -12.88
N ASN A 13 25.24 -57.30 -12.13
CA ASN A 13 25.85 -58.38 -11.34
C ASN A 13 25.20 -58.59 -9.93
N ASP A 14 24.53 -57.56 -9.36
CA ASP A 14 23.79 -57.76 -8.11
C ASP A 14 22.48 -58.50 -8.27
N PHE A 15 21.87 -58.44 -9.48
CA PHE A 15 20.64 -59.20 -9.74
C PHE A 15 20.89 -60.72 -9.93
N SER A 16 22.13 -61.17 -10.24
CA SER A 16 22.47 -62.57 -10.39
C SER A 16 22.78 -63.29 -9.08
N ILE A 17 23.16 -62.59 -8.03
CA ILE A 17 23.49 -63.17 -6.74
C ILE A 17 22.24 -63.38 -5.85
N GLN A 18 21.12 -62.73 -6.16
CA GLN A 18 19.88 -62.91 -5.38
C GLN A 18 19.03 -64.11 -5.84
N LYS A 19 19.41 -64.86 -6.89
CA LYS A 19 18.65 -66.02 -7.37
C LYS A 19 18.76 -67.28 -6.50
N GLU A 20 19.63 -67.33 -5.51
CA GLU A 20 19.84 -68.54 -4.70
C GLU A 20 19.59 -68.41 -3.19
N ARG A 21 19.08 -67.25 -2.71
CA ARG A 21 18.63 -67.21 -1.31
C ARG A 21 17.14 -67.48 -1.20
N LYS A 22 16.74 -68.76 -1.09
CA LYS A 22 15.44 -69.10 -0.52
C LYS A 22 15.32 -68.38 0.81
N VAL A 23 14.53 -67.27 0.85
CA VAL A 23 14.16 -66.63 2.12
C VAL A 23 13.40 -67.69 2.91
N LYS A 24 13.98 -68.19 3.97
CA LYS A 24 13.24 -68.93 5.00
C LYS A 24 12.23 -67.93 5.50
N LEU A 25 10.96 -68.03 5.14
CA LEU A 25 9.86 -67.34 5.80
C LEU A 25 9.84 -67.77 7.26
N GLY A 26 10.47 -66.99 8.12
CA GLY A 26 10.70 -67.30 9.54
C GLY A 26 9.57 -66.81 10.44
N GLU A 27 8.52 -66.19 9.93
CA GLU A 27 7.36 -65.84 10.71
C GLU A 27 6.13 -66.52 10.12
N ASN A 28 5.78 -67.70 10.68
CA ASN A 28 4.43 -68.26 10.48
C ASN A 28 3.44 -67.48 11.36
N ILE A 29 2.26 -67.14 10.81
CA ILE A 29 1.16 -66.66 11.61
C ILE A 29 0.87 -67.74 12.69
N SER A 30 0.81 -67.35 13.96
CA SER A 30 0.39 -68.29 15.02
C SER A 30 -1.02 -68.76 14.72
N ASN A 31 -1.39 -69.96 15.15
CA ASN A 31 -2.74 -70.46 14.94
C ASN A 31 -3.79 -69.52 15.52
N ASP A 32 -3.51 -68.88 16.62
CA ASP A 32 -4.39 -67.92 17.28
C ASP A 32 -4.56 -66.65 16.41
N ASN A 33 -3.48 -66.17 15.82
CA ASN A 33 -3.53 -65.01 14.89
C ASN A 33 -4.26 -65.33 13.58
N SER A 34 -4.13 -66.56 13.04
CA SER A 34 -4.84 -67.01 11.87
C SER A 34 -6.35 -67.09 12.11
N LEU A 35 -6.77 -67.58 13.26
CA LEU A 35 -8.19 -67.62 13.63
C LEU A 35 -8.76 -66.19 13.86
N LEU A 36 -8.02 -65.35 14.54
CA LEU A 36 -8.38 -63.97 14.83
C LEU A 36 -8.51 -63.18 13.50
N LEU A 37 -7.58 -63.37 12.56
CA LEU A 37 -7.61 -62.72 11.28
C LEU A 37 -8.83 -63.11 10.46
N SER A 38 -9.14 -64.40 10.40
CA SER A 38 -10.33 -64.94 9.70
C SER A 38 -11.63 -64.37 10.27
N GLN A 39 -11.77 -64.35 11.61
CA GLN A 39 -12.96 -63.79 12.25
C GLN A 39 -13.09 -62.28 12.00
N LYS A 40 -11.97 -61.55 12.08
CA LYS A 40 -11.96 -60.10 11.90
C LYS A 40 -12.17 -59.71 10.44
N ALA A 41 -11.56 -60.43 9.48
CA ALA A 41 -11.72 -60.17 8.06
C ALA A 41 -13.17 -60.26 7.57
N ASN A 42 -13.94 -61.22 8.13
CA ASN A 42 -15.38 -61.36 7.84
C ASN A 42 -16.22 -60.10 8.16
N LYS A 43 -15.76 -59.29 9.11
CA LYS A 43 -16.46 -58.06 9.54
C LYS A 43 -15.75 -56.77 9.09
N SER A 44 -14.50 -56.87 8.62
CA SER A 44 -13.68 -55.72 8.27
C SER A 44 -13.49 -55.52 6.76
N VAL A 45 -13.72 -56.54 5.94
CA VAL A 45 -13.57 -56.48 4.49
C VAL A 45 -14.94 -56.49 3.82
N CYS A 46 -15.12 -55.72 2.77
CA CYS A 46 -16.36 -55.65 2.02
C CYS A 46 -16.10 -55.66 0.49
N GLU A 47 -17.08 -56.10 -0.25
CA GLU A 47 -17.19 -55.92 -1.70
C GLU A 47 -17.76 -54.54 -1.98
N VAL A 48 -17.08 -53.74 -2.76
CA VAL A 48 -17.58 -52.47 -3.28
C VAL A 48 -18.24 -52.73 -4.60
N ILE A 49 -19.55 -52.49 -4.72
CA ILE A 49 -20.34 -52.83 -5.92
C ILE A 49 -20.31 -51.63 -6.88
N ARG A 50 -19.94 -51.92 -8.11
CA ARG A 50 -19.88 -50.97 -9.25
C ARG A 50 -20.83 -51.39 -10.37
N LYS A 51 -21.17 -50.43 -11.27
CA LYS A 51 -21.98 -50.77 -12.46
C LYS A 51 -21.27 -51.71 -13.43
N ASP A 52 -19.94 -51.68 -13.47
CA ASP A 52 -19.07 -52.38 -14.35
C ASP A 52 -18.26 -53.53 -13.70
N GLY A 53 -18.55 -53.84 -12.46
CA GLY A 53 -17.85 -54.87 -11.68
C GLY A 53 -17.87 -54.62 -10.17
N TYR A 54 -16.84 -55.13 -9.52
CA TYR A 54 -16.66 -54.98 -8.08
C TYR A 54 -15.19 -54.76 -7.74
N GLY A 55 -14.95 -54.20 -6.53
CA GLY A 55 -13.60 -54.09 -5.94
C GLY A 55 -13.66 -54.41 -4.45
N SER A 56 -12.49 -54.53 -3.84
CA SER A 56 -12.35 -54.74 -2.42
C SER A 56 -12.30 -53.42 -1.67
N GLY A 57 -12.91 -53.38 -0.50
CA GLY A 57 -12.76 -52.30 0.48
C GLY A 57 -12.64 -52.91 1.88
N PHE A 58 -12.15 -52.13 2.82
CA PHE A 58 -12.03 -52.55 4.21
C PHE A 58 -12.29 -51.40 5.19
N PHE A 59 -12.69 -51.78 6.37
CA PHE A 59 -12.91 -50.83 7.46
C PHE A 59 -11.68 -50.72 8.34
N CYS A 60 -11.30 -49.50 8.67
CA CYS A 60 -10.15 -49.22 9.52
C CYS A 60 -10.46 -48.04 10.45
N LYS A 61 -9.90 -48.13 11.66
CA LYS A 61 -9.91 -47.02 12.64
C LYS A 61 -8.75 -46.08 12.31
N VAL A 62 -9.03 -44.84 12.06
CA VAL A 62 -8.05 -43.78 11.84
C VAL A 62 -8.10 -42.85 13.04
N ILE A 63 -6.93 -42.51 13.60
CA ILE A 63 -6.82 -41.45 14.59
C ILE A 63 -6.73 -40.15 13.82
N PHE A 64 -7.80 -39.39 13.85
CA PHE A 64 -7.85 -38.06 13.24
C PHE A 64 -8.18 -37.05 14.35
N GLU A 65 -7.28 -36.11 14.58
CA GLU A 65 -7.45 -35.06 15.60
C GLU A 65 -7.69 -35.60 17.02
N ASN A 66 -6.95 -36.63 17.40
CA ASN A 66 -7.08 -37.38 18.68
C ASN A 66 -8.45 -38.07 18.87
N ASN A 67 -9.27 -38.17 17.83
CA ASN A 67 -10.49 -38.96 17.83
C ASN A 67 -10.32 -40.19 16.93
N GLU A 68 -10.77 -41.33 17.42
CA GLU A 68 -10.89 -42.51 16.58
C GLU A 68 -12.12 -42.38 15.70
N ILE A 69 -11.93 -42.48 14.37
CA ILE A 69 -13.01 -42.53 13.39
C ILE A 69 -12.95 -43.84 12.62
N ASN A 70 -14.10 -44.40 12.31
CA ASN A 70 -14.20 -45.56 11.44
C ASN A 70 -14.29 -45.11 9.99
N CYS A 71 -13.47 -45.67 9.12
CA CYS A 71 -13.42 -45.31 7.69
C CYS A 71 -13.48 -46.55 6.83
N LEU A 72 -14.18 -46.45 5.71
CA LEU A 72 -14.04 -47.37 4.58
C LEU A 72 -12.86 -46.93 3.71
N PHE A 73 -11.93 -47.82 3.47
CA PHE A 73 -10.80 -47.64 2.54
C PHE A 73 -10.96 -48.54 1.33
N THR A 74 -10.59 -48.02 0.18
CA THR A 74 -10.46 -48.74 -1.11
C THR A 74 -9.50 -47.97 -2.01
N ASN A 75 -9.19 -48.49 -3.21
CA ASN A 75 -8.41 -47.75 -4.20
C ASN A 75 -9.24 -46.70 -4.91
N ASN A 76 -8.59 -45.66 -5.44
CA ASN A 76 -9.28 -44.63 -6.22
C ASN A 76 -9.86 -45.18 -7.53
N HIS A 77 -9.20 -46.11 -8.19
CA HIS A 77 -9.77 -46.72 -9.38
C HIS A 77 -11.01 -47.61 -9.10
N VAL A 78 -11.30 -47.95 -7.78
CA VAL A 78 -12.54 -48.60 -7.36
C VAL A 78 -13.66 -47.62 -7.08
N ILE A 79 -13.35 -46.56 -6.35
CA ILE A 79 -14.26 -45.42 -6.10
C ILE A 79 -13.56 -44.16 -6.53
N THR A 80 -13.92 -43.64 -7.69
CA THR A 80 -13.24 -42.51 -8.35
C THR A 80 -13.72 -41.15 -7.84
N GLU A 81 -12.90 -40.10 -8.05
CA GLU A 81 -13.31 -38.71 -7.78
C GLU A 81 -14.61 -38.34 -8.54
N GLU A 82 -14.79 -38.84 -9.76
CA GLU A 82 -16.00 -38.61 -10.55
C GLU A 82 -17.25 -39.23 -9.89
N MET A 83 -17.16 -40.44 -9.36
CA MET A 83 -18.26 -41.05 -8.60
C MET A 83 -18.59 -40.24 -7.33
N LEU A 84 -17.57 -39.74 -6.65
CA LEU A 84 -17.75 -38.94 -5.44
C LEU A 84 -18.32 -37.54 -5.69
N SER A 85 -18.20 -37.00 -6.92
CA SER A 85 -18.71 -35.70 -7.32
C SER A 85 -20.24 -35.67 -7.52
N LYS A 86 -20.84 -36.84 -7.75
CA LYS A 86 -22.30 -36.96 -7.99
C LYS A 86 -23.05 -37.01 -6.66
N LYS A 87 -23.58 -35.87 -6.22
CA LYS A 87 -24.16 -35.65 -4.89
C LYS A 87 -25.34 -36.55 -4.51
N ASP A 88 -26.01 -37.17 -5.47
CA ASP A 88 -27.21 -38.00 -5.27
C ASP A 88 -26.96 -39.50 -5.38
N GLU A 89 -25.74 -39.95 -5.59
CA GLU A 89 -25.39 -41.34 -5.67
C GLU A 89 -25.00 -41.91 -4.31
N ASN A 90 -25.43 -43.12 -4.01
CA ASN A 90 -24.99 -43.92 -2.89
C ASN A 90 -23.91 -44.93 -3.36
N ILE A 91 -22.91 -45.17 -2.51
CA ILE A 91 -21.99 -46.26 -2.71
C ILE A 91 -22.63 -47.50 -2.07
N GLU A 92 -22.76 -48.55 -2.87
CA GLU A 92 -23.24 -49.85 -2.38
C GLU A 92 -22.05 -50.73 -2.02
N ILE A 93 -22.11 -51.29 -0.80
CA ILE A 93 -21.11 -52.23 -0.30
C ILE A 93 -21.79 -53.50 0.18
N LYS A 94 -21.12 -54.62 0.09
CA LYS A 94 -21.63 -55.88 0.56
C LYS A 94 -20.75 -56.48 1.63
N ILE A 95 -21.34 -56.82 2.76
CA ILE A 95 -20.69 -57.45 3.91
C ILE A 95 -21.54 -58.68 4.24
N ASN A 96 -20.93 -59.87 4.38
CA ASN A 96 -21.62 -61.10 4.74
C ASN A 96 -22.90 -61.36 3.97
N ASN A 97 -22.86 -61.17 2.66
CA ASN A 97 -23.99 -61.31 1.72
C ASN A 97 -25.14 -60.28 1.88
N GLN A 98 -25.00 -59.28 2.75
CA GLN A 98 -25.95 -58.16 2.86
C GLN A 98 -25.40 -56.90 2.20
N ILE A 99 -26.28 -56.18 1.50
CA ILE A 99 -25.94 -54.93 0.82
C ILE A 99 -26.31 -53.75 1.72
N TYR A 100 -25.37 -52.84 1.86
CA TYR A 100 -25.48 -51.58 2.61
C TYR A 100 -25.23 -50.39 1.67
N LYS A 101 -25.85 -49.25 1.95
CA LYS A 101 -25.72 -48.03 1.17
C LYS A 101 -25.05 -46.94 1.97
N ILE A 102 -23.98 -46.40 1.47
CA ILE A 102 -23.25 -45.25 2.03
C ILE A 102 -23.66 -44.00 1.24
N ALA A 103 -24.43 -43.11 1.83
CA ALA A 103 -24.91 -41.90 1.17
C ALA A 103 -23.82 -40.84 1.09
N LEU A 104 -23.52 -40.33 -0.11
CA LEU A 104 -22.51 -39.30 -0.30
C LEU A 104 -23.00 -37.86 -0.08
N ASN A 105 -24.31 -37.64 -0.08
CA ASN A 105 -24.97 -36.36 0.16
C ASN A 105 -25.00 -35.92 1.63
N ILE A 106 -24.52 -36.73 2.53
CA ILE A 106 -24.46 -36.47 3.98
C ILE A 106 -23.10 -35.85 4.31
N ASN A 107 -23.08 -34.95 5.27
CA ASN A 107 -21.89 -34.28 5.75
C ASN A 107 -20.90 -35.23 6.43
N ARG A 108 -20.01 -35.85 5.65
CA ARG A 108 -18.97 -36.80 6.09
C ARG A 108 -17.60 -36.43 5.52
N ARG A 109 -16.53 -36.94 6.12
CA ARG A 109 -15.17 -36.77 5.61
C ARG A 109 -14.94 -37.78 4.48
N ILE A 110 -14.39 -37.33 3.38
CA ILE A 110 -13.98 -38.14 2.24
C ILE A 110 -12.60 -37.64 1.80
N TRP A 111 -11.66 -38.56 1.69
CA TRP A 111 -10.33 -38.29 1.14
C TRP A 111 -10.10 -39.23 -0.04
N THR A 112 -9.61 -38.69 -1.15
CA THR A 112 -9.34 -39.49 -2.35
C THR A 112 -8.17 -38.87 -3.10
N ASP A 113 -7.35 -39.71 -3.72
CA ASP A 113 -6.22 -39.30 -4.52
C ASP A 113 -5.95 -40.34 -5.60
N SER A 114 -5.89 -39.88 -6.87
CA SER A 114 -5.67 -40.74 -8.03
C SER A 114 -4.20 -41.12 -8.20
N GLU A 115 -3.25 -40.31 -7.73
CA GLU A 115 -1.82 -40.60 -7.81
C GLU A 115 -1.40 -41.64 -6.76
N LEU A 116 -1.89 -41.49 -5.53
CA LEU A 116 -1.71 -42.48 -4.47
C LEU A 116 -2.67 -43.67 -4.61
N ASP A 117 -3.65 -43.62 -5.49
CA ASP A 117 -4.65 -44.65 -5.75
C ASP A 117 -5.39 -45.12 -4.50
N PHE A 118 -5.93 -44.18 -3.70
CA PHE A 118 -6.77 -44.53 -2.58
C PHE A 118 -8.01 -43.65 -2.47
N THR A 119 -9.07 -44.21 -1.83
CA THR A 119 -10.26 -43.48 -1.39
C THR A 119 -10.59 -43.91 0.04
N CYS A 120 -10.83 -42.90 0.90
CA CYS A 120 -11.18 -43.08 2.30
C CYS A 120 -12.51 -42.36 2.61
N ILE A 121 -13.50 -43.05 3.15
CA ILE A 121 -14.84 -42.52 3.43
C ILE A 121 -15.16 -42.74 4.91
N GLU A 122 -15.44 -41.68 5.66
CA GLU A 122 -15.88 -41.76 7.06
C GLU A 122 -17.22 -42.49 7.18
N ILE A 123 -17.32 -43.47 8.10
CA ILE A 123 -18.55 -44.17 8.42
C ILE A 123 -19.20 -43.47 9.62
N ILE A 124 -20.46 -43.11 9.45
CA ILE A 124 -21.25 -42.37 10.45
C ILE A 124 -22.44 -43.20 10.93
N GLU A 125 -23.04 -42.83 12.05
CA GLU A 125 -24.19 -43.57 12.65
C GLU A 125 -25.34 -43.82 11.66
N LYS A 126 -25.60 -42.88 10.76
CA LYS A 126 -26.68 -43.00 9.73
C LYS A 126 -26.46 -44.13 8.72
N ASP A 127 -25.24 -44.66 8.61
CA ASP A 127 -24.93 -45.79 7.71
C ASP A 127 -25.38 -47.12 8.26
N ASN A 128 -25.75 -47.22 9.57
CA ASN A 128 -26.11 -48.42 10.29
C ASN A 128 -25.05 -49.55 10.24
N LEU A 129 -23.78 -49.14 10.06
CA LEU A 129 -22.66 -50.07 9.93
C LEU A 129 -21.85 -50.25 11.21
N LEU A 130 -21.87 -49.27 12.13
CA LEU A 130 -20.98 -49.20 13.29
C LEU A 130 -21.15 -50.42 14.27
N SER A 131 -22.32 -51.02 14.31
CA SER A 131 -22.56 -52.23 15.11
C SER A 131 -22.19 -53.54 14.42
N ILE A 132 -21.90 -53.50 13.13
CA ILE A 132 -21.71 -54.67 12.25
C ILE A 132 -20.24 -54.87 11.96
N ILE A 133 -19.49 -53.77 11.74
CA ILE A 133 -18.07 -53.79 11.36
C ILE A 133 -17.15 -53.97 12.56
N ASP A 134 -15.99 -54.61 12.34
CA ASP A 134 -14.88 -54.75 13.29
C ASP A 134 -13.61 -54.19 12.63
N PRO A 135 -13.41 -52.85 12.66
CA PRO A 135 -12.36 -52.23 11.89
C PRO A 135 -10.93 -52.65 12.26
N PHE A 136 -10.03 -52.74 11.25
CA PHE A 136 -8.61 -52.95 11.50
C PHE A 136 -7.98 -51.78 12.24
N GLU A 137 -6.95 -52.06 13.02
CA GLU A 137 -6.11 -51.06 13.63
C GLU A 137 -4.85 -50.83 12.81
N ILE A 138 -4.48 -49.52 12.68
CA ILE A 138 -3.26 -49.14 12.00
C ILE A 138 -2.04 -49.48 12.85
N ASP A 139 -0.95 -49.90 12.22
CA ASP A 139 0.33 -50.06 12.92
C ASP A 139 0.79 -48.70 13.50
N LYS A 140 1.21 -48.68 14.77
CA LYS A 140 1.58 -47.45 15.47
C LYS A 140 2.72 -46.69 14.79
N ASN A 141 3.63 -47.38 14.09
CA ASN A 141 4.72 -46.77 13.35
C ASN A 141 4.22 -45.97 12.16
N SER A 142 3.05 -46.27 11.63
CA SER A 142 2.45 -45.45 10.54
C SER A 142 2.08 -44.02 10.97
N TYR A 143 1.95 -43.76 12.28
CA TYR A 143 1.73 -42.40 12.81
C TYR A 143 3.03 -41.72 13.26
N ASN A 144 4.18 -42.40 13.26
CA ASN A 144 5.46 -41.82 13.66
C ASN A 144 6.17 -41.19 12.46
N ILE A 145 6.33 -39.86 12.48
CA ILE A 145 7.01 -39.09 11.44
C ILE A 145 8.49 -39.49 11.29
N GLU A 146 9.15 -39.87 12.40
CA GLU A 146 10.56 -40.22 12.39
C GLU A 146 10.82 -41.71 12.01
N PHE A 147 9.75 -42.51 11.88
CA PHE A 147 9.90 -43.92 11.52
C PHE A 147 10.21 -44.08 10.02
N GLU A 148 11.34 -44.67 9.71
CA GLU A 148 11.76 -44.96 8.33
C GLU A 148 11.02 -46.15 7.75
N LEU A 149 10.47 -46.02 6.55
CA LEU A 149 9.67 -47.07 5.88
C LEU A 149 10.49 -48.30 5.60
N GLU A 150 11.81 -48.19 5.45
CA GLU A 150 12.74 -49.34 5.30
C GLU A 150 12.66 -50.36 6.44
N ASN A 151 12.19 -49.94 7.61
CA ASN A 151 11.99 -50.86 8.74
C ASN A 151 10.90 -51.91 8.49
N TYR A 152 10.08 -51.73 7.45
CA TYR A 152 9.14 -52.78 6.98
C TYR A 152 9.74 -53.74 5.95
N ASP A 153 10.95 -53.48 5.40
CA ASP A 153 11.56 -54.35 4.39
C ASP A 153 11.69 -55.78 4.94
N ARG A 154 11.35 -56.74 4.07
CA ARG A 154 11.34 -58.19 4.34
C ARG A 154 10.44 -58.62 5.52
N LYS A 155 9.55 -57.76 6.03
CA LYS A 155 8.54 -58.20 7.01
C LYS A 155 7.52 -59.12 6.35
N GLY A 156 7.07 -60.13 7.07
CA GLY A 156 5.96 -61.00 6.67
C GLY A 156 4.65 -60.24 6.66
N ILE A 157 3.90 -60.31 5.57
CA ILE A 157 2.60 -59.64 5.38
C ILE A 157 1.53 -60.59 4.93
N VAL A 158 0.29 -60.27 5.26
CA VAL A 158 -0.89 -60.92 4.71
C VAL A 158 -1.84 -59.91 4.11
N ILE A 159 -2.42 -60.22 2.97
CA ILE A 159 -3.46 -59.43 2.32
C ILE A 159 -4.75 -60.18 2.39
N THR A 160 -5.82 -59.48 2.71
CA THR A 160 -7.18 -60.06 2.70
C THR A 160 -8.06 -59.23 1.77
N SER A 161 -8.87 -59.94 0.97
CA SER A 161 -9.78 -59.29 0.02
C SER A 161 -10.95 -60.20 -0.32
N ILE A 162 -11.85 -59.70 -1.16
CA ILE A 162 -12.94 -60.50 -1.72
C ILE A 162 -12.46 -61.08 -3.05
N GLY A 163 -12.24 -62.39 -3.12
CA GLY A 163 -11.82 -63.12 -4.34
C GLY A 163 -12.95 -63.31 -5.35
N GLN A 164 -12.59 -63.89 -6.50
CA GLN A 164 -13.53 -64.11 -7.62
C GLN A 164 -14.75 -64.92 -7.24
N ASN A 165 -14.64 -65.84 -6.29
CA ASN A 165 -15.76 -66.64 -5.75
C ASN A 165 -16.61 -65.89 -4.72
N LYS A 166 -16.37 -64.59 -4.50
CA LYS A 166 -17.04 -63.75 -3.49
C LYS A 166 -16.82 -64.20 -2.06
N ASN A 167 -15.84 -64.99 -1.80
CA ASN A 167 -15.36 -65.37 -0.49
C ASN A 167 -14.15 -64.52 -0.09
N ILE A 168 -13.92 -64.39 1.22
CA ILE A 168 -12.68 -63.77 1.74
C ILE A 168 -11.50 -64.72 1.43
N GLU A 169 -10.54 -64.15 0.71
CA GLU A 169 -9.29 -64.83 0.34
C GLU A 169 -8.11 -64.20 1.07
N LEU A 170 -7.11 -64.98 1.41
CA LEU A 170 -5.89 -64.55 2.09
C LEU A 170 -4.67 -64.84 1.19
N GLY A 171 -3.90 -63.80 0.92
CA GLY A 171 -2.60 -63.91 0.27
C GLY A 171 -1.47 -63.68 1.24
N TYR A 172 -0.51 -64.56 1.32
CA TYR A 172 0.66 -64.45 2.18
C TYR A 172 1.93 -64.18 1.42
N GLY A 173 2.81 -63.37 1.99
CA GLY A 173 4.09 -63.00 1.41
C GLY A 173 4.96 -62.11 2.30
N ALA A 174 5.91 -61.48 1.67
CA ALA A 174 6.78 -60.52 2.33
C ALA A 174 6.96 -59.25 1.49
N ILE A 175 7.29 -58.14 2.14
CA ILE A 175 7.75 -56.93 1.48
C ILE A 175 9.14 -57.21 0.90
N LEU A 176 9.30 -57.03 -0.40
CA LEU A 176 10.53 -57.37 -1.09
C LEU A 176 11.49 -56.18 -1.25
N TYR A 177 10.96 -54.99 -1.36
CA TYR A 177 11.74 -53.79 -1.63
C TYR A 177 10.97 -52.53 -1.20
N VAL A 178 11.68 -51.66 -0.52
CA VAL A 178 11.21 -50.33 -0.13
C VAL A 178 12.16 -49.32 -0.72
N LYS A 179 11.67 -48.42 -1.58
CA LYS A 179 12.45 -47.34 -2.13
C LYS A 179 12.19 -46.06 -1.34
N ASN A 180 13.20 -45.47 -0.75
CA ASN A 180 13.07 -44.34 0.18
C ASN A 180 12.35 -43.10 -0.38
N THR A 181 12.28 -42.99 -1.71
CA THR A 181 11.66 -41.83 -2.41
C THR A 181 10.26 -42.14 -2.94
N GLU A 182 9.75 -43.37 -2.77
CA GLU A 182 8.45 -43.77 -3.31
C GLU A 182 7.44 -44.02 -2.19
N ASP A 183 6.19 -43.65 -2.44
CA ASP A 183 5.06 -43.87 -1.53
C ASP A 183 4.58 -45.32 -1.56
N ARG A 184 5.21 -46.16 -2.37
CA ARG A 184 4.82 -47.52 -2.72
C ARG A 184 5.93 -48.53 -2.41
N PHE A 185 5.52 -49.79 -2.22
CA PHE A 185 6.42 -50.90 -2.02
C PHE A 185 6.02 -52.14 -2.85
N LEU A 186 6.99 -52.99 -3.13
CA LEU A 186 6.76 -54.25 -3.84
C LEU A 186 6.62 -55.39 -2.82
N HIS A 187 5.75 -56.34 -3.12
CA HIS A 187 5.58 -57.57 -2.33
C HIS A 187 5.29 -58.82 -3.19
N ASP A 188 5.50 -59.96 -2.62
CA ASP A 188 5.34 -61.26 -3.31
C ASP A 188 4.12 -62.05 -2.85
N CYS A 189 3.16 -61.42 -2.18
CA CYS A 189 1.94 -62.12 -1.80
C CYS A 189 1.24 -62.74 -3.03
N ASN A 190 0.72 -63.94 -2.84
CA ASN A 190 -0.16 -64.57 -3.85
C ASN A 190 -1.50 -63.80 -3.87
N THR A 191 -1.72 -63.02 -4.92
CA THR A 191 -2.96 -62.30 -5.13
C THR A 191 -3.62 -62.70 -6.43
N VAL A 192 -4.94 -62.67 -6.46
CA VAL A 192 -5.76 -62.92 -7.65
C VAL A 192 -6.54 -61.67 -8.04
N GLU A 193 -7.18 -61.67 -9.17
CA GLU A 193 -8.05 -60.56 -9.58
C GLU A 193 -9.12 -60.27 -8.54
N GLY A 194 -9.34 -59.01 -8.19
CA GLY A 194 -10.25 -58.57 -7.13
C GLY A 194 -9.57 -58.16 -5.82
N PHE A 195 -8.25 -58.41 -5.66
CA PHE A 195 -7.51 -57.99 -4.43
C PHE A 195 -7.27 -56.49 -4.32
N SER A 196 -7.41 -55.71 -5.42
CA SER A 196 -7.27 -54.24 -5.38
C SER A 196 -8.15 -53.60 -4.32
N GLY A 197 -7.56 -52.75 -3.44
CA GLY A 197 -8.24 -52.14 -2.33
C GLY A 197 -8.19 -53.01 -1.06
N GLY A 198 -7.58 -54.16 -1.09
CA GLY A 198 -7.46 -55.02 0.11
C GLY A 198 -6.39 -54.50 1.11
N PRO A 199 -6.63 -54.68 2.44
CA PRO A 199 -5.68 -54.26 3.47
C PRO A 199 -4.42 -55.11 3.46
N ILE A 200 -3.24 -54.51 3.63
CA ILE A 200 -1.96 -55.18 3.85
C ILE A 200 -1.63 -55.13 5.33
N LEU A 201 -1.53 -56.27 5.99
CA LEU A 201 -1.35 -56.42 7.39
C LEU A 201 0.01 -57.07 7.72
N LEU A 202 0.64 -56.69 8.82
CA LEU A 202 1.82 -57.39 9.36
C LEU A 202 1.39 -58.75 9.93
N MET A 203 2.13 -59.84 9.59
CA MET A 203 1.83 -61.18 10.12
C MET A 203 2.09 -61.28 11.63
N SER A 204 3.00 -60.49 12.16
CA SER A 204 3.40 -60.51 13.57
C SER A 204 2.31 -60.03 14.53
N ASN A 205 1.46 -59.08 14.13
CA ASN A 205 0.50 -58.43 15.03
C ASN A 205 -0.86 -58.12 14.42
N ILE A 206 -1.12 -58.49 13.14
CA ILE A 206 -2.35 -58.25 12.37
C ILE A 206 -2.72 -56.73 12.30
N ARG A 207 -1.70 -55.85 12.27
CA ARG A 207 -1.92 -54.41 12.14
C ARG A 207 -1.73 -53.95 10.71
N LEU A 208 -2.57 -53.00 10.30
CA LEU A 208 -2.58 -52.45 8.96
C LEU A 208 -1.34 -51.58 8.71
N ILE A 209 -0.64 -51.84 7.61
CA ILE A 209 0.50 -51.05 7.14
C ILE A 209 0.32 -50.45 5.76
N GLY A 210 -0.66 -50.89 4.97
CA GLY A 210 -0.86 -50.41 3.62
C GLY A 210 -2.11 -50.94 2.93
N ILE A 211 -2.28 -50.54 1.70
CA ILE A 211 -3.35 -50.95 0.78
C ILE A 211 -2.73 -51.60 -0.47
N HIS A 212 -3.28 -52.74 -0.89
CA HIS A 212 -2.88 -53.38 -2.15
C HIS A 212 -3.46 -52.62 -3.37
N CYS A 213 -2.61 -52.23 -4.33
CA CYS A 213 -3.00 -51.43 -5.49
C CYS A 213 -3.09 -52.21 -6.80
N GLY A 214 -2.43 -53.35 -6.90
CA GLY A 214 -2.42 -54.11 -8.10
C GLY A 214 -1.08 -54.75 -8.39
N TYR A 215 -0.79 -55.02 -9.67
CA TYR A 215 0.38 -55.74 -10.15
C TYR A 215 1.23 -54.88 -11.07
N GLU A 216 2.51 -54.74 -10.76
CA GLU A 216 3.48 -54.02 -11.58
C GLU A 216 4.08 -54.93 -12.64
N LYS A 217 3.85 -54.61 -13.89
CA LYS A 217 4.24 -55.47 -15.03
C LYS A 217 5.74 -55.55 -15.22
N GLU A 218 6.47 -54.44 -14.96
CA GLU A 218 7.92 -54.37 -15.18
C GLU A 218 8.68 -55.32 -14.23
N ASN A 219 8.37 -55.30 -12.98
CA ASN A 219 9.03 -56.14 -11.95
C ASN A 219 8.34 -57.47 -11.72
N LYS A 220 7.19 -57.72 -12.34
CA LYS A 220 6.35 -58.92 -12.14
C LYS A 220 6.03 -59.17 -10.66
N LYS A 221 5.71 -58.12 -9.92
CA LYS A 221 5.42 -58.12 -8.48
C LYS A 221 4.15 -57.32 -8.17
N ASN A 222 3.58 -57.59 -7.00
CA ASN A 222 2.44 -56.88 -6.51
C ASN A 222 2.88 -55.55 -5.87
N LEU A 223 2.02 -54.54 -5.93
CA LEU A 223 2.25 -53.21 -5.49
C LEU A 223 1.34 -52.83 -4.30
N GLY A 224 1.91 -52.24 -3.26
CA GLY A 224 1.19 -51.71 -2.15
C GLY A 224 1.56 -50.24 -1.86
N ILE A 225 0.65 -49.48 -1.27
CA ILE A 225 0.89 -48.14 -0.75
C ILE A 225 0.98 -48.15 0.75
N TYR A 226 1.97 -47.48 1.33
CA TYR A 226 2.11 -47.35 2.77
C TYR A 226 1.00 -46.48 3.36
N PHE A 227 0.41 -47.00 4.48
CA PHE A 227 -0.64 -46.25 5.18
C PHE A 227 -0.11 -44.94 5.77
N LYS A 228 1.15 -44.88 6.17
CA LYS A 228 1.83 -43.65 6.59
C LYS A 228 1.66 -42.51 5.54
N LYS A 229 1.82 -42.81 4.25
CA LYS A 229 1.66 -41.82 3.18
C LYS A 229 0.22 -41.36 3.00
N ILE A 230 -0.73 -42.24 3.18
CA ILE A 230 -2.15 -41.91 3.21
C ILE A 230 -2.49 -40.97 4.37
N LEU A 231 -1.95 -41.25 5.58
CA LEU A 231 -2.14 -40.41 6.74
C LEU A 231 -1.52 -39.01 6.53
N GLU A 232 -0.30 -38.95 5.99
CA GLU A 232 0.35 -37.66 5.62
C GLU A 232 -0.53 -36.89 4.64
N TYR A 233 -1.13 -37.51 3.64
CA TYR A 233 -2.05 -36.88 2.70
C TYR A 233 -3.31 -36.35 3.40
N ILE A 234 -3.91 -37.15 4.29
CA ILE A 234 -5.10 -36.73 5.04
C ILE A 234 -4.80 -35.51 5.93
N GLU A 235 -3.60 -35.42 6.50
CA GLU A 235 -3.17 -34.28 7.32
C GLU A 235 -2.87 -33.02 6.49
N LYS A 236 -2.43 -33.16 5.24
CA LYS A 236 -2.11 -32.03 4.34
C LYS A 236 -3.28 -31.09 4.02
N LYS A 237 -4.50 -31.37 4.40
CA LYS A 237 -5.68 -30.53 4.13
C LYS A 237 -6.12 -29.69 5.33
N THR A 238 -5.24 -29.51 6.30
CA THR A 238 -5.58 -28.84 7.56
C THR A 238 -4.84 -27.52 7.71
N ILE A 239 -5.58 -26.45 7.99
CA ILE A 239 -5.06 -25.15 8.38
C ILE A 239 -5.33 -24.93 9.85
N LYS A 240 -4.33 -24.49 10.63
CA LYS A 240 -4.51 -24.01 12.01
C LYS A 240 -4.46 -22.50 12.04
N ILE A 241 -5.40 -21.87 12.71
CA ILE A 241 -5.43 -20.42 12.89
C ILE A 241 -5.54 -20.06 14.37
N SER A 242 -4.91 -18.97 14.78
CA SER A 242 -5.12 -18.34 16.07
C SER A 242 -5.86 -17.03 15.88
N ILE A 243 -6.93 -16.83 16.65
CA ILE A 243 -7.72 -15.61 16.67
C ILE A 243 -7.67 -14.97 18.05
N GLU A 244 -7.72 -13.64 18.11
CA GLU A 244 -7.80 -12.88 19.36
C GLU A 244 -9.23 -12.35 19.55
N ILE A 245 -9.76 -12.55 20.74
CA ILE A 245 -11.06 -12.06 21.15
C ILE A 245 -10.84 -10.96 22.19
N GLU A 246 -11.31 -9.77 21.92
CA GLU A 246 -11.25 -8.61 22.80
C GLU A 246 -12.63 -8.30 23.40
N SER A 247 -12.66 -7.69 24.61
CA SER A 247 -13.88 -7.40 25.37
C SER A 247 -14.90 -6.50 24.66
N ASN A 248 -14.44 -5.74 23.68
CA ASN A 248 -15.28 -4.79 22.93
C ASN A 248 -15.83 -5.38 21.62
N GLU A 249 -15.44 -6.58 21.23
CA GLU A 249 -15.97 -7.26 20.04
C GLU A 249 -17.26 -7.98 20.37
N LYS A 250 -18.25 -7.96 19.46
CA LYS A 250 -19.41 -8.82 19.56
C LYS A 250 -18.94 -10.27 19.48
N LYS A 251 -18.92 -10.96 20.61
CA LYS A 251 -18.37 -12.29 20.79
C LYS A 251 -19.04 -13.40 19.96
N GLU A 252 -20.17 -13.10 19.33
CA GLU A 252 -21.04 -14.09 18.67
C GLU A 252 -20.78 -14.25 17.15
N ASP A 253 -19.98 -13.39 16.51
CA ASP A 253 -19.94 -13.31 15.04
C ASP A 253 -18.52 -13.11 14.47
N ILE A 254 -17.55 -13.94 14.87
CA ILE A 254 -16.18 -13.79 14.41
C ILE A 254 -15.98 -14.39 13.03
N ARG A 255 -15.58 -13.52 12.11
CA ARG A 255 -15.21 -13.86 10.73
C ARG A 255 -13.89 -14.63 10.70
N ILE A 256 -13.89 -15.81 10.09
CA ILE A 256 -12.73 -16.71 10.05
C ILE A 256 -12.25 -17.03 8.65
N PHE A 257 -13.14 -17.04 7.67
CA PHE A 257 -12.82 -17.15 6.26
C PHE A 257 -13.96 -16.61 5.39
N ASN A 258 -13.70 -16.49 4.10
CA ASN A 258 -14.64 -15.97 3.11
C ASN A 258 -14.78 -16.91 1.91
N GLN A 259 -15.79 -16.63 1.13
CA GLN A 259 -15.97 -17.14 -0.23
C GLN A 259 -16.20 -15.96 -1.17
N ASN A 260 -15.92 -16.16 -2.44
CA ASN A 260 -16.29 -15.25 -3.51
C ASN A 260 -17.03 -16.01 -4.62
N GLU A 261 -17.44 -15.32 -5.67
CA GLU A 261 -18.18 -15.96 -6.78
C GLU A 261 -17.40 -17.13 -7.40
N ASP A 262 -16.06 -17.07 -7.44
CA ASP A 262 -15.22 -18.08 -8.09
C ASP A 262 -15.00 -19.33 -7.23
N ASN A 263 -15.06 -19.23 -5.90
CA ASN A 263 -14.76 -20.34 -4.99
C ASN A 263 -15.92 -20.78 -4.08
N LYS A 264 -17.07 -20.11 -4.15
CA LYS A 264 -18.19 -20.37 -3.24
C LYS A 264 -18.70 -21.81 -3.29
N GLU A 265 -18.74 -22.42 -4.45
CA GLU A 265 -19.21 -23.81 -4.61
C GLU A 265 -18.17 -24.82 -4.09
N GLU A 266 -16.87 -24.47 -4.18
CA GLU A 266 -15.79 -25.26 -3.59
C GLU A 266 -15.77 -25.19 -2.06
N ILE A 267 -16.12 -24.05 -1.48
CA ILE A 267 -16.06 -23.79 -0.03
C ILE A 267 -17.30 -24.29 0.71
N LYS A 268 -18.49 -24.12 0.13
CA LYS A 268 -19.81 -24.29 0.79
C LYS A 268 -19.96 -25.58 1.60
N ASP A 269 -19.58 -26.73 1.04
CA ASP A 269 -19.72 -28.05 1.68
C ASP A 269 -18.36 -28.70 2.01
N ASN A 270 -17.28 -27.99 1.76
CA ASN A 270 -15.92 -28.52 1.83
C ASN A 270 -15.18 -28.19 3.13
N VAL A 271 -15.67 -27.21 3.91
CA VAL A 271 -14.95 -26.69 5.06
C VAL A 271 -15.62 -27.09 6.37
N LYS A 272 -14.82 -27.63 7.29
CA LYS A 272 -15.22 -27.89 8.68
C LYS A 272 -14.27 -27.14 9.61
N VAL A 273 -14.81 -26.57 10.68
CA VAL A 273 -14.02 -25.82 11.67
C VAL A 273 -14.20 -26.45 13.06
N TYR A 274 -13.09 -26.53 13.76
CA TYR A 274 -13.04 -27.09 15.11
C TYR A 274 -12.36 -26.09 16.06
N LEU A 275 -12.92 -25.93 17.23
CA LEU A 275 -12.35 -25.20 18.36
C LEU A 275 -12.10 -26.20 19.49
N ASN A 276 -10.85 -26.33 19.96
CA ASN A 276 -10.47 -27.29 20.97
C ASN A 276 -10.96 -28.73 20.64
N ASN A 277 -10.76 -29.13 19.37
CA ASN A 277 -11.20 -30.41 18.79
C ASN A 277 -12.72 -30.68 18.79
N LYS A 278 -13.55 -29.67 19.10
CA LYS A 278 -15.00 -29.77 18.98
C LYS A 278 -15.46 -29.02 17.72
N LYS A 279 -16.25 -29.69 16.88
CA LYS A 279 -16.81 -29.05 15.67
C LYS A 279 -17.68 -27.88 16.08
N VAL A 280 -17.43 -26.71 15.48
CA VAL A 280 -18.24 -25.51 15.69
C VAL A 280 -19.19 -25.28 14.54
N LYS A 281 -20.33 -24.66 14.83
CA LYS A 281 -21.33 -24.31 13.82
C LYS A 281 -20.85 -23.04 13.10
N LEU A 282 -20.86 -23.11 11.76
CA LEU A 282 -20.61 -21.97 10.89
C LEU A 282 -21.92 -21.32 10.48
N ILE A 283 -21.88 -19.99 10.40
CA ILE A 283 -22.97 -19.18 9.83
C ILE A 283 -22.37 -18.50 8.60
N ASN A 284 -23.05 -18.67 7.47
CA ASN A 284 -22.77 -17.92 6.25
C ASN A 284 -23.67 -16.68 6.21
N ASN A 285 -23.05 -15.52 6.09
CA ASN A 285 -23.74 -14.25 5.89
C ASN A 285 -23.25 -13.61 4.57
N GLY A 286 -23.79 -14.10 3.45
CA GLY A 286 -23.32 -13.74 2.11
C GLY A 286 -21.95 -14.35 1.80
N ASP A 287 -20.93 -13.50 1.65
CA ASP A 287 -19.56 -13.95 1.32
C ASP A 287 -18.69 -14.27 2.55
N GLN A 288 -19.23 -14.12 3.75
CA GLN A 288 -18.50 -14.25 5.00
C GLN A 288 -18.93 -15.47 5.80
N TRP A 289 -17.95 -16.27 6.21
CA TRP A 289 -18.16 -17.38 7.14
C TRP A 289 -17.71 -16.99 8.54
N LYS A 290 -18.63 -17.10 9.48
CA LYS A 290 -18.46 -16.73 10.89
C LYS A 290 -18.68 -17.95 11.79
N ILE A 291 -18.02 -17.92 12.94
CA ILE A 291 -18.25 -18.92 13.98
C ILE A 291 -19.44 -18.47 14.82
N ASN A 292 -20.43 -19.34 14.94
CA ASN A 292 -21.46 -19.22 15.98
C ASN A 292 -20.98 -19.91 17.26
N TYR A 293 -20.20 -19.17 18.06
CA TYR A 293 -19.66 -19.64 19.33
C TYR A 293 -19.60 -18.51 20.35
N ASP A 294 -20.12 -18.74 21.56
CA ASP A 294 -20.06 -17.78 22.66
C ASP A 294 -18.69 -17.87 23.37
N PHE A 295 -17.79 -16.93 23.00
CA PHE A 295 -16.49 -16.79 23.62
C PHE A 295 -16.62 -16.10 24.99
N LYS A 296 -16.61 -16.87 26.06
CA LYS A 296 -16.87 -16.41 27.45
C LYS A 296 -15.77 -15.54 28.04
N LYS A 297 -14.55 -15.57 27.49
CA LYS A 297 -13.37 -14.81 27.96
C LYS A 297 -12.63 -14.19 26.80
N ASP A 298 -11.98 -13.07 27.09
CA ASP A 298 -11.00 -12.49 26.19
C ASP A 298 -9.76 -13.37 26.14
N GLY A 299 -9.08 -13.40 25.00
CA GLY A 299 -7.85 -14.18 24.85
C GLY A 299 -7.63 -14.73 23.44
N ILE A 300 -6.59 -15.53 23.33
CA ILE A 300 -6.22 -16.18 22.06
C ILE A 300 -6.86 -17.57 22.00
N TYR A 301 -7.54 -17.85 20.89
CA TYR A 301 -8.19 -19.12 20.61
C TYR A 301 -7.60 -19.77 19.38
N GLU A 302 -7.32 -21.07 19.46
CA GLU A 302 -6.84 -21.85 18.31
C GLU A 302 -8.00 -22.58 17.64
N LEU A 303 -8.11 -22.35 16.34
CA LEU A 303 -9.09 -22.98 15.46
C LEU A 303 -8.38 -23.87 14.45
N LYS A 304 -9.01 -24.95 14.09
CA LYS A 304 -8.57 -25.85 13.04
C LYS A 304 -9.60 -25.86 11.91
N ILE A 305 -9.15 -25.48 10.72
CA ILE A 305 -9.96 -25.51 9.49
C ILE A 305 -9.53 -26.73 8.69
N VAL A 306 -10.48 -27.57 8.34
CA VAL A 306 -10.24 -28.79 7.55
C VAL A 306 -10.98 -28.66 6.23
N PHE A 307 -10.23 -28.76 5.14
CA PHE A 307 -10.78 -28.91 3.80
C PHE A 307 -10.92 -30.38 3.46
N THR A 308 -12.12 -30.81 3.16
CA THR A 308 -12.39 -32.24 2.85
C THR A 308 -12.04 -32.59 1.40
N ARG A 309 -11.92 -31.61 0.53
CA ARG A 309 -11.49 -31.74 -0.89
C ARG A 309 -10.46 -30.66 -1.21
N ASN A 310 -9.66 -30.88 -2.26
CA ASN A 310 -8.77 -29.85 -2.77
C ASN A 310 -9.58 -28.67 -3.28
N ILE A 311 -9.03 -27.46 -3.11
CA ILE A 311 -9.60 -26.23 -3.64
C ILE A 311 -8.70 -25.72 -4.78
N SER A 312 -9.30 -25.13 -5.79
CA SER A 312 -8.60 -24.59 -6.96
C SER A 312 -8.40 -23.08 -6.88
N ASN A 313 -9.17 -22.40 -6.02
CA ASN A 313 -9.14 -20.95 -5.88
C ASN A 313 -9.20 -20.54 -4.41
N THR A 314 -8.14 -19.87 -3.92
CA THR A 314 -8.06 -19.34 -2.54
C THR A 314 -8.18 -17.83 -2.48
N SER A 315 -8.60 -17.20 -3.59
CA SER A 315 -8.76 -15.75 -3.64
C SER A 315 -9.69 -15.25 -2.53
N GLY A 316 -9.22 -14.28 -1.75
CA GLY A 316 -9.95 -13.69 -0.65
C GLY A 316 -10.26 -14.61 0.53
N LEU A 317 -9.73 -15.83 0.58
CA LEU A 317 -10.12 -16.85 1.59
C LEU A 317 -10.07 -16.34 3.04
N PHE A 318 -9.04 -15.59 3.39
CA PHE A 318 -8.88 -15.00 4.74
C PHE A 318 -8.99 -13.46 4.73
N GLU A 319 -9.54 -12.88 3.69
CA GLU A 319 -9.66 -11.42 3.57
C GLU A 319 -10.36 -10.79 4.79
N LYS A 320 -9.70 -9.80 5.40
CA LYS A 320 -10.20 -9.04 6.59
C LYS A 320 -10.59 -9.93 7.77
N CYS A 321 -9.96 -11.09 7.93
CA CYS A 321 -10.19 -11.97 9.08
C CYS A 321 -9.33 -11.55 10.28
N ASN A 322 -9.87 -11.74 11.50
CA ASN A 322 -9.19 -11.39 12.75
C ASN A 322 -8.16 -12.45 13.16
N ILE A 323 -7.26 -12.83 12.25
CA ILE A 323 -6.26 -13.89 12.46
C ILE A 323 -4.98 -13.24 12.99
N ILE A 324 -4.39 -13.79 14.08
CA ILE A 324 -3.09 -13.40 14.62
C ILE A 324 -1.97 -14.23 14.01
N SER A 325 -2.18 -15.55 13.90
CA SER A 325 -1.25 -16.47 13.26
C SER A 325 -1.98 -17.54 12.49
N ILE A 326 -1.33 -18.04 11.44
CA ILE A 326 -1.86 -19.13 10.62
C ILE A 326 -0.75 -20.13 10.33
N ASP A 327 -1.06 -21.41 10.40
CA ASP A 327 -0.16 -22.51 10.02
C ASP A 327 -0.71 -23.22 8.76
N LEU A 328 -0.01 -23.01 7.65
CA LEU A 328 -0.29 -23.59 6.34
C LEU A 328 0.53 -24.85 6.06
N SER A 329 1.30 -25.36 7.02
CA SER A 329 2.25 -26.47 6.81
C SER A 329 1.60 -27.73 6.21
N ASN A 330 0.31 -27.90 6.47
CA ASN A 330 -0.50 -29.03 6.02
C ASN A 330 -1.61 -28.62 5.04
N PHE A 331 -1.46 -27.50 4.37
CA PHE A 331 -2.44 -27.03 3.39
C PHE A 331 -2.02 -27.37 1.97
N ASP A 332 -2.76 -28.27 1.32
CA ASP A 332 -2.52 -28.65 -0.05
C ASP A 332 -3.03 -27.59 -1.03
N THR A 333 -2.11 -26.91 -1.67
CA THR A 333 -2.38 -25.86 -2.66
C THR A 333 -2.00 -26.28 -4.10
N SER A 334 -1.76 -27.57 -4.34
CA SER A 334 -1.28 -28.08 -5.63
C SER A 334 -2.22 -27.80 -6.82
N LYS A 335 -3.52 -27.64 -6.56
CA LYS A 335 -4.53 -27.30 -7.56
C LYS A 335 -4.89 -25.81 -7.62
N VAL A 336 -4.31 -24.98 -6.74
CA VAL A 336 -4.65 -23.56 -6.61
C VAL A 336 -4.05 -22.77 -7.79
N ASN A 337 -4.90 -22.03 -8.49
CA ASN A 337 -4.50 -21.15 -9.60
C ASN A 337 -4.65 -19.65 -9.29
N ASN A 338 -5.38 -19.28 -8.23
CA ASN A 338 -5.57 -17.91 -7.82
C ASN A 338 -5.40 -17.78 -6.28
N MET A 339 -4.43 -16.93 -5.87
CA MET A 339 -4.17 -16.56 -4.48
C MET A 339 -4.38 -15.06 -4.20
N GLY A 340 -4.92 -14.33 -5.16
CA GLY A 340 -5.20 -12.90 -4.99
C GLY A 340 -6.06 -12.63 -3.76
N TYR A 341 -5.81 -11.53 -3.07
CA TYR A 341 -6.56 -11.10 -1.86
C TYR A 341 -6.53 -12.09 -0.67
N MET A 342 -5.81 -13.22 -0.74
CA MET A 342 -5.95 -14.32 0.24
C MET A 342 -5.86 -13.86 1.69
N PHE A 343 -4.98 -12.93 2.03
CA PHE A 343 -4.81 -12.36 3.37
C PHE A 343 -5.07 -10.85 3.41
N ASN A 344 -5.69 -10.28 2.36
CA ASN A 344 -5.95 -8.85 2.30
C ASN A 344 -6.67 -8.36 3.57
N GLY A 345 -6.12 -7.33 4.22
CA GLY A 345 -6.74 -6.72 5.39
C GLY A 345 -6.65 -7.54 6.69
N CYS A 346 -5.83 -8.60 6.73
CA CYS A 346 -5.52 -9.30 7.97
C CYS A 346 -4.58 -8.47 8.85
N ASN A 347 -5.07 -7.35 9.36
CA ASN A 347 -4.27 -6.36 10.07
C ASN A 347 -3.70 -6.83 11.41
N LYS A 348 -4.27 -7.86 12.05
CA LYS A 348 -3.76 -8.48 13.27
C LYS A 348 -2.73 -9.60 13.00
N LEU A 349 -2.56 -10.03 11.74
CA LEU A 349 -1.68 -11.16 11.36
C LEU A 349 -0.21 -10.83 11.63
N LYS A 350 0.43 -11.65 12.46
CA LYS A 350 1.84 -11.51 12.87
C LYS A 350 2.74 -12.59 12.25
N GLU A 351 2.22 -13.80 12.05
CA GLU A 351 2.99 -14.96 11.61
C GLU A 351 2.20 -15.85 10.66
N ILE A 352 2.86 -16.30 9.59
CA ILE A 352 2.37 -17.33 8.68
C ILE A 352 3.39 -18.48 8.68
N LYS A 353 3.11 -19.57 9.42
CA LYS A 353 3.91 -20.79 9.39
C LYS A 353 3.61 -21.60 8.14
N GLY A 354 4.62 -22.32 7.66
CA GLY A 354 4.45 -23.21 6.50
C GLY A 354 4.22 -22.50 5.16
N LEU A 355 4.34 -21.17 5.10
CA LEU A 355 4.20 -20.44 3.84
C LEU A 355 5.20 -20.93 2.78
N ASN A 356 6.40 -21.33 3.20
CA ASN A 356 7.43 -21.92 2.35
C ASN A 356 7.18 -23.38 1.95
N LYS A 357 6.05 -23.97 2.34
CA LYS A 357 5.66 -25.36 1.97
C LYS A 357 4.49 -25.43 1.01
N ILE A 358 3.77 -24.32 0.80
CA ILE A 358 2.65 -24.28 -0.13
C ILE A 358 3.15 -24.41 -1.58
N ASN A 359 2.40 -25.14 -2.39
CA ASN A 359 2.68 -25.26 -3.82
C ASN A 359 2.04 -24.09 -4.59
N THR A 360 2.83 -23.28 -5.28
CA THR A 360 2.38 -22.13 -6.06
C THR A 360 2.57 -22.29 -7.58
N SER A 361 3.01 -23.47 -8.05
CA SER A 361 3.37 -23.71 -9.45
C SER A 361 2.22 -23.54 -10.48
N ASN A 362 0.98 -23.52 -10.01
CA ASN A 362 -0.20 -23.29 -10.84
C ASN A 362 -0.79 -21.89 -10.68
N VAL A 363 -0.26 -21.06 -9.77
CA VAL A 363 -0.83 -19.74 -9.45
C VAL A 363 -0.54 -18.74 -10.57
N ILE A 364 -1.61 -18.07 -11.03
CA ILE A 364 -1.56 -17.06 -12.09
C ILE A 364 -1.68 -15.65 -11.50
N ASP A 365 -2.45 -15.51 -10.43
CA ASP A 365 -2.70 -14.21 -9.77
C ASP A 365 -2.31 -14.26 -8.28
N MET A 366 -1.42 -13.33 -7.89
CA MET A 366 -1.03 -13.08 -6.49
C MET A 366 -1.28 -11.62 -6.07
N GLY A 367 -1.99 -10.85 -6.90
CA GLY A 367 -2.27 -9.46 -6.60
C GLY A 367 -3.00 -9.29 -5.26
N VAL A 368 -2.63 -8.25 -4.51
CA VAL A 368 -3.31 -7.88 -3.25
C VAL A 368 -3.17 -8.92 -2.11
N MET A 369 -2.40 -10.02 -2.31
CA MET A 369 -2.43 -11.20 -1.42
C MET A 369 -2.16 -10.86 0.05
N PHE A 370 -1.20 -9.97 0.35
CA PHE A 370 -0.86 -9.57 1.73
C PHE A 370 -1.17 -8.09 1.99
N GLN A 371 -1.98 -7.45 1.16
CA GLN A 371 -2.33 -6.04 1.35
C GLN A 371 -2.90 -5.79 2.75
N ASN A 372 -2.46 -4.71 3.42
CA ASN A 372 -2.89 -4.32 4.76
C ASN A 372 -2.63 -5.37 5.87
N CYS A 373 -1.67 -6.29 5.67
CA CYS A 373 -1.16 -7.13 6.76
C CYS A 373 -0.19 -6.32 7.64
N SER A 374 -0.71 -5.28 8.30
CA SER A 374 0.09 -4.22 8.93
C SER A 374 0.94 -4.66 10.14
N ASN A 375 0.62 -5.80 10.74
CA ASN A 375 1.38 -6.38 11.86
C ASN A 375 2.38 -7.47 11.47
N LEU A 376 2.43 -7.86 10.19
CA LEU A 376 3.33 -8.88 9.70
C LEU A 376 4.76 -8.33 9.62
N GLU A 377 5.71 -9.01 10.31
CA GLU A 377 7.11 -8.54 10.37
C GLU A 377 8.05 -9.30 9.43
N TYR A 378 7.72 -10.53 9.10
CA TYR A 378 8.57 -11.43 8.30
C TYR A 378 7.75 -12.31 7.39
N LEU A 379 8.25 -12.55 6.16
CA LEU A 379 7.70 -13.52 5.21
C LEU A 379 8.82 -14.39 4.64
N ASP A 380 8.57 -15.69 4.46
CA ASP A 380 9.46 -16.63 3.78
C ASP A 380 8.81 -17.15 2.48
N LEU A 381 9.27 -16.64 1.34
CA LEU A 381 8.81 -16.99 -0.01
C LEU A 381 9.84 -17.87 -0.75
N THR A 382 10.77 -18.50 -0.04
CA THR A 382 11.94 -19.17 -0.63
C THR A 382 11.58 -20.22 -1.68
N TYR A 383 10.43 -20.88 -1.57
CA TYR A 383 9.97 -21.95 -2.45
C TYR A 383 8.76 -21.56 -3.30
N PHE A 384 8.41 -20.29 -3.38
CA PHE A 384 7.36 -19.83 -4.28
C PHE A 384 7.79 -20.00 -5.72
N ASP A 385 7.08 -20.82 -6.47
CA ASP A 385 7.15 -20.85 -7.93
C ASP A 385 6.16 -19.81 -8.47
N THR A 386 6.69 -18.72 -9.01
CA THR A 386 5.90 -17.62 -9.57
C THR A 386 5.99 -17.58 -11.10
N SER A 387 6.45 -18.68 -11.74
CA SER A 387 6.69 -18.74 -13.19
C SER A 387 5.44 -18.48 -14.05
N LYS A 388 4.25 -18.74 -13.52
CA LYS A 388 2.97 -18.46 -14.20
C LYS A 388 2.30 -17.16 -13.75
N VAL A 389 2.81 -16.50 -12.71
CA VAL A 389 2.18 -15.29 -12.13
C VAL A 389 2.32 -14.12 -13.09
N ASN A 390 1.20 -13.47 -13.40
CA ASN A 390 1.14 -12.31 -14.28
C ASN A 390 0.77 -11.00 -13.56
N ASN A 391 0.25 -11.07 -12.34
CA ASN A 391 -0.19 -9.93 -11.54
C ASN A 391 0.41 -9.99 -10.12
N MET A 392 1.15 -8.94 -9.73
CA MET A 392 1.71 -8.74 -8.39
C MET A 392 1.37 -7.33 -7.83
N GLU A 393 0.33 -6.68 -8.38
CA GLU A 393 -0.07 -5.37 -7.90
C GLU A 393 -0.50 -5.43 -6.43
N TYR A 394 -0.15 -4.41 -5.64
CA TYR A 394 -0.47 -4.29 -4.21
C TYR A 394 -0.06 -5.49 -3.35
N LEU A 395 0.82 -6.40 -3.83
CA LEU A 395 1.12 -7.68 -3.17
C LEU A 395 1.44 -7.52 -1.68
N PHE A 396 2.27 -6.53 -1.31
CA PHE A 396 2.65 -6.20 0.08
C PHE A 396 2.19 -4.80 0.50
N PHE A 397 1.23 -4.21 -0.20
CA PHE A 397 0.77 -2.85 0.10
C PHE A 397 0.38 -2.69 1.57
N SER A 398 0.93 -1.67 2.23
CA SER A 398 0.62 -1.34 3.63
C SER A 398 0.96 -2.43 4.67
N CYS A 399 1.98 -3.26 4.37
CA CYS A 399 2.60 -4.14 5.35
C CYS A 399 3.59 -3.32 6.21
N ASN A 400 3.05 -2.42 7.04
CA ASN A 400 3.82 -1.35 7.69
C ASN A 400 4.93 -1.85 8.61
N LYS A 401 4.77 -3.02 9.26
CA LYS A 401 5.77 -3.61 10.16
C LYS A 401 6.71 -4.59 9.46
N LEU A 402 6.52 -4.85 8.18
CA LEU A 402 7.34 -5.81 7.44
C LEU A 402 8.79 -5.33 7.36
N LYS A 403 9.70 -6.15 7.92
CA LYS A 403 11.14 -5.86 7.99
C LYS A 403 11.95 -6.64 6.95
N LYS A 404 11.49 -7.86 6.62
CA LYS A 404 12.23 -8.76 5.75
C LYS A 404 11.32 -9.70 4.98
N ILE A 405 11.61 -9.88 3.69
CA ILE A 405 11.01 -10.88 2.80
C ILE A 405 12.14 -11.82 2.34
N LYS A 406 12.20 -13.01 2.91
CA LYS A 406 13.18 -14.02 2.52
C LYS A 406 12.76 -14.68 1.22
N GLY A 407 13.70 -14.87 0.29
CA GLY A 407 13.44 -15.49 -1.01
C GLY A 407 12.80 -14.54 -2.04
N LEU A 408 12.74 -13.23 -1.77
CA LEU A 408 12.22 -12.24 -2.72
C LEU A 408 12.97 -12.32 -4.06
N ASN A 409 14.30 -12.40 -4.04
CA ASN A 409 15.16 -12.54 -5.23
C ASN A 409 15.08 -13.91 -5.94
N LYS A 410 14.27 -14.85 -5.44
CA LYS A 410 14.01 -16.12 -6.10
C LYS A 410 12.73 -16.16 -6.91
N LEU A 411 11.89 -15.12 -6.75
CA LEU A 411 10.64 -15.03 -7.51
C LEU A 411 10.93 -14.90 -9.01
N ASN A 412 10.31 -15.75 -9.81
CA ASN A 412 10.31 -15.61 -11.26
C ASN A 412 9.24 -14.59 -11.67
N THR A 413 9.67 -13.43 -12.13
CA THR A 413 8.77 -12.33 -12.52
C THR A 413 8.61 -12.16 -14.03
N SER A 414 9.14 -13.11 -14.83
CA SER A 414 9.18 -13.01 -16.31
C SER A 414 7.80 -12.94 -17.00
N ASN A 415 6.73 -13.29 -16.32
CA ASN A 415 5.37 -13.17 -16.82
C ASN A 415 4.57 -12.00 -16.20
N VAL A 416 5.13 -11.32 -15.21
CA VAL A 416 4.44 -10.23 -14.50
C VAL A 416 4.33 -9.01 -15.40
N ASN A 417 3.11 -8.48 -15.52
CA ASN A 417 2.82 -7.27 -16.31
C ASN A 417 2.43 -6.06 -15.46
N ASN A 418 2.09 -6.27 -14.20
CA ASN A 418 1.69 -5.22 -13.26
C ASN A 418 2.36 -5.40 -11.90
N MET A 419 3.16 -4.39 -11.50
CA MET A 419 3.82 -4.29 -10.19
C MET A 419 3.45 -2.99 -9.45
N ASN A 420 2.32 -2.37 -9.86
CA ASN A 420 1.86 -1.14 -9.22
C ASN A 420 1.71 -1.32 -7.72
N SER A 421 2.26 -0.39 -6.95
CA SER A 421 2.13 -0.36 -5.48
C SER A 421 2.59 -1.63 -4.75
N MET A 422 3.44 -2.47 -5.36
CA MET A 422 3.80 -3.80 -4.81
C MET A 422 4.32 -3.72 -3.37
N PHE A 423 5.17 -2.73 -3.05
CA PHE A 423 5.72 -2.50 -1.70
C PHE A 423 5.24 -1.18 -1.08
N GLN A 424 4.25 -0.53 -1.65
CA GLN A 424 3.78 0.78 -1.17
C GLN A 424 3.39 0.71 0.32
N LYS A 425 3.89 1.68 1.11
CA LYS A 425 3.70 1.76 2.58
C LYS A 425 4.31 0.61 3.39
N CYS A 426 5.29 -0.12 2.85
CA CYS A 426 6.11 -1.01 3.66
C CYS A 426 7.16 -0.19 4.44
N SER A 427 6.69 0.61 5.39
CA SER A 427 7.50 1.66 6.03
C SER A 427 8.68 1.16 6.87
N ASN A 428 8.70 -0.10 7.29
CA ASN A 428 9.78 -0.70 8.08
C ASN A 428 10.80 -1.52 7.26
N LEU A 429 10.58 -1.68 5.95
CA LEU A 429 11.59 -2.31 5.08
C LEU A 429 12.82 -1.41 4.99
N GLU A 430 14.00 -1.95 5.28
CA GLU A 430 15.28 -1.23 5.17
C GLU A 430 16.07 -1.61 3.90
N TYR A 431 15.85 -2.80 3.39
CA TYR A 431 16.56 -3.38 2.25
C TYR A 431 15.64 -4.24 1.40
N LEU A 432 15.80 -4.17 0.07
CA LEU A 432 15.13 -5.04 -0.90
C LEU A 432 16.17 -5.55 -1.89
N ASP A 433 16.10 -6.86 -2.21
CA ASP A 433 16.92 -7.50 -3.25
C ASP A 433 16.03 -7.88 -4.43
N LEU A 434 16.17 -7.14 -5.53
CA LEU A 434 15.46 -7.33 -6.80
C LEU A 434 16.41 -7.82 -7.91
N SER A 435 17.61 -8.31 -7.56
CA SER A 435 18.68 -8.64 -8.50
C SER A 435 18.29 -9.67 -9.59
N ASN A 436 17.28 -10.49 -9.33
CA ASN A 436 16.78 -11.49 -10.27
C ASN A 436 15.39 -11.16 -10.84
N PHE A 437 14.86 -9.96 -10.63
CA PHE A 437 13.57 -9.58 -11.20
C PHE A 437 13.68 -9.37 -12.71
N ASP A 438 12.97 -10.16 -13.48
CA ASP A 438 12.71 -9.89 -14.90
C ASP A 438 11.46 -9.01 -15.01
N THR A 439 11.67 -7.74 -15.33
CA THR A 439 10.60 -6.75 -15.48
C THR A 439 10.29 -6.41 -16.94
N SER A 440 10.78 -7.23 -17.87
CA SER A 440 10.66 -6.97 -19.32
C SER A 440 9.22 -6.87 -19.84
N LYS A 441 8.24 -7.46 -19.14
CA LYS A 441 6.81 -7.38 -19.49
C LYS A 441 6.02 -6.36 -18.68
N VAL A 442 6.63 -5.77 -17.65
CA VAL A 442 5.94 -4.84 -16.74
C VAL A 442 5.58 -3.55 -17.45
N LYS A 443 4.31 -3.15 -17.34
CA LYS A 443 3.78 -1.92 -17.91
C LYS A 443 3.52 -0.83 -16.84
N ASP A 444 3.22 -1.24 -15.63
CA ASP A 444 2.92 -0.34 -14.52
C ASP A 444 3.82 -0.64 -13.32
N MET A 445 4.64 0.37 -12.93
CA MET A 445 5.47 0.40 -11.72
C MET A 445 5.12 1.59 -10.82
N GLY A 446 3.99 2.24 -11.07
CA GLY A 446 3.58 3.38 -10.27
C GLY A 446 3.52 3.03 -8.78
N LEU A 447 4.01 3.94 -7.94
CA LEU A 447 3.98 3.84 -6.48
C LEU A 447 4.67 2.59 -5.90
N MET A 448 5.47 1.84 -6.69
CA MET A 448 5.99 0.52 -6.30
C MET A 448 6.69 0.52 -4.94
N PHE A 449 7.51 1.54 -4.63
CA PHE A 449 8.21 1.70 -3.35
C PHE A 449 7.71 2.90 -2.53
N SER A 450 6.60 3.49 -2.95
CA SER A 450 6.08 4.72 -2.32
C SER A 450 5.80 4.51 -0.83
N TYR A 451 6.22 5.47 0.01
CA TYR A 451 6.10 5.41 1.48
C TYR A 451 6.91 4.26 2.15
N CYS A 452 7.97 3.75 1.50
CA CYS A 452 8.96 2.89 2.15
C CYS A 452 9.97 3.76 2.92
N ASN A 453 9.54 4.36 4.01
CA ASN A 453 10.25 5.43 4.71
C ASN A 453 11.65 5.01 5.22
N ASN A 454 11.81 3.75 5.67
CA ASN A 454 13.06 3.24 6.20
C ASN A 454 13.98 2.61 5.15
N LEU A 455 13.54 2.54 3.88
CA LEU A 455 14.30 1.91 2.81
C LEU A 455 15.60 2.69 2.55
N LYS A 456 16.73 2.00 2.68
CA LYS A 456 18.09 2.53 2.50
C LYS A 456 18.70 2.11 1.18
N GLU A 457 18.37 0.88 0.73
CA GLU A 457 19.00 0.26 -0.44
C GLU A 457 18.01 -0.65 -1.17
N ILE A 458 18.07 -0.62 -2.51
CA ILE A 458 17.35 -1.54 -3.41
C ILE A 458 18.40 -2.18 -4.31
N GLU A 459 18.85 -3.38 -3.94
CA GLU A 459 19.79 -4.15 -4.77
C GLU A 459 19.15 -4.57 -6.07
N GLY A 460 19.86 -4.46 -7.18
CA GLY A 460 19.36 -4.79 -8.51
C GLY A 460 18.51 -3.70 -9.17
N ILE A 461 18.26 -2.55 -8.53
CA ILE A 461 17.45 -1.48 -9.12
C ILE A 461 18.05 -0.97 -10.43
N ASN A 462 19.37 -0.97 -10.55
CA ASN A 462 20.09 -0.51 -11.73
C ASN A 462 20.11 -1.50 -12.90
N ILE A 463 19.56 -2.71 -12.73
CA ILE A 463 19.52 -3.74 -13.80
C ILE A 463 18.11 -4.12 -14.22
N ILE A 464 17.07 -3.60 -13.55
CA ILE A 464 15.68 -3.87 -13.96
C ILE A 464 15.39 -3.31 -15.35
N ASN A 465 14.63 -4.08 -16.12
CA ASN A 465 14.22 -3.68 -17.47
C ASN A 465 12.94 -2.85 -17.43
N THR A 466 13.01 -1.57 -17.82
CA THR A 466 11.86 -0.65 -17.80
C THR A 466 11.33 -0.32 -19.20
N SER A 467 11.80 -1.01 -20.26
CA SER A 467 11.50 -0.68 -21.67
C SER A 467 10.00 -0.77 -22.08
N ASN A 468 9.18 -1.43 -21.26
CA ASN A 468 7.73 -1.52 -21.48
C ASN A 468 6.91 -0.72 -20.47
N VAL A 469 7.56 -0.06 -19.52
CA VAL A 469 6.88 0.70 -18.48
C VAL A 469 6.28 1.99 -19.04
N ILE A 470 5.00 2.21 -18.75
CA ILE A 470 4.24 3.39 -19.18
C ILE A 470 4.05 4.35 -18.00
N ASN A 471 3.89 3.82 -16.79
CA ASN A 471 3.61 4.59 -15.57
C ASN A 471 4.74 4.38 -14.54
N MET A 472 5.40 5.50 -14.15
CA MET A 472 6.39 5.57 -13.06
C MET A 472 5.99 6.61 -12.00
N ASN A 473 4.71 7.00 -11.96
CA ASN A 473 4.23 7.96 -10.98
C ASN A 473 4.60 7.52 -9.55
N GLY A 474 5.28 8.39 -8.82
CA GLY A 474 5.60 8.20 -7.41
C GLY A 474 6.36 6.92 -7.06
N ILE A 475 7.09 6.30 -8.01
CA ILE A 475 7.74 4.99 -7.79
C ILE A 475 8.62 4.97 -6.52
N PHE A 476 9.34 6.08 -6.22
CA PHE A 476 10.17 6.23 -5.01
C PHE A 476 9.60 7.28 -4.05
N GLN A 477 8.35 7.70 -4.22
CA GLN A 477 7.74 8.74 -3.39
C GLN A 477 7.85 8.41 -1.91
N GLN A 478 8.37 9.36 -1.11
CA GLN A 478 8.50 9.24 0.34
C GLN A 478 9.40 8.07 0.81
N CYS A 479 10.43 7.72 0.03
CA CYS A 479 11.56 6.91 0.47
C CYS A 479 12.56 7.80 1.23
N THR A 480 12.17 8.24 2.44
CA THR A 480 12.87 9.31 3.17
C THR A 480 14.28 8.96 3.60
N ASN A 481 14.61 7.67 3.74
CA ASN A 481 15.93 7.20 4.15
C ASN A 481 16.83 6.74 3.00
N LEU A 482 16.35 6.77 1.75
CA LEU A 482 17.15 6.43 0.58
C LEU A 482 18.22 7.52 0.35
N GLU A 483 19.50 7.15 0.36
CA GLU A 483 20.61 8.12 0.22
C GLU A 483 21.16 8.20 -1.20
N ASP A 484 21.27 7.07 -1.88
CA ASP A 484 21.78 6.94 -3.24
C ASP A 484 20.81 6.12 -4.10
N LEU A 485 20.66 6.49 -5.36
CA LEU A 485 19.81 5.76 -6.31
C LEU A 485 20.44 5.78 -7.71
N ASP A 486 20.56 4.61 -8.33
CA ASP A 486 21.08 4.46 -9.68
C ASP A 486 19.96 4.06 -10.66
N VAL A 487 19.56 5.02 -11.52
CA VAL A 487 18.58 4.84 -12.60
C VAL A 487 19.23 4.85 -13.98
N SER A 488 20.54 4.62 -14.06
CA SER A 488 21.34 4.77 -15.29
C SER A 488 20.90 3.88 -16.45
N ASN A 489 20.25 2.77 -16.16
CA ASN A 489 19.75 1.82 -17.14
C ASN A 489 18.23 1.84 -17.31
N PHE A 490 17.54 2.79 -16.70
CA PHE A 490 16.11 2.94 -16.93
C PHE A 490 15.84 3.39 -18.37
N ASP A 491 15.16 2.57 -19.14
CA ASP A 491 14.57 2.97 -20.42
C ASP A 491 13.17 3.56 -20.12
N THR A 492 13.06 4.87 -20.23
CA THR A 492 11.83 5.61 -19.97
C THR A 492 11.13 6.09 -21.25
N SER A 493 11.51 5.55 -22.40
CA SER A 493 11.01 5.99 -23.72
C SER A 493 9.49 5.86 -23.89
N LYS A 494 8.83 4.97 -23.13
CA LYS A 494 7.36 4.80 -23.16
C LYS A 494 6.64 5.45 -21.97
N VAL A 495 7.38 5.99 -21.00
CA VAL A 495 6.79 6.56 -19.79
C VAL A 495 6.05 7.86 -20.12
N ASN A 496 4.82 7.98 -19.68
CA ASN A 496 4.00 9.18 -19.86
C ASN A 496 3.74 9.95 -18.55
N ASP A 497 3.92 9.34 -17.40
CA ASP A 497 3.77 9.97 -16.08
C ASP A 497 4.99 9.70 -15.20
N MET A 498 5.71 10.79 -14.84
CA MET A 498 6.82 10.82 -13.89
C MET A 498 6.51 11.72 -12.67
N GLY A 499 5.24 12.06 -12.49
CA GLY A 499 4.84 12.85 -11.32
C GLY A 499 5.26 12.19 -10.02
N TYR A 500 5.70 12.97 -9.04
CA TYR A 500 6.12 12.51 -7.71
C TYR A 500 7.24 11.48 -7.68
N MET A 501 7.93 11.17 -8.80
CA MET A 501 8.85 10.03 -8.93
C MET A 501 9.85 9.91 -7.76
N PHE A 502 10.45 11.03 -7.35
CA PHE A 502 11.41 11.11 -6.24
C PHE A 502 10.92 12.00 -5.09
N SER A 503 9.62 12.34 -5.10
CA SER A 503 9.05 13.28 -4.11
C SER A 503 9.28 12.77 -2.68
N ARG A 504 9.78 13.65 -1.80
CA ARG A 504 10.10 13.37 -0.38
C ARG A 504 11.16 12.30 -0.16
N CYS A 505 12.11 12.13 -1.09
CA CYS A 505 13.36 11.43 -0.84
C CYS A 505 14.33 12.37 -0.12
N GLU A 506 14.06 12.64 1.15
CA GLU A 506 14.68 13.75 1.90
C GLU A 506 16.18 13.57 2.13
N LYS A 507 16.67 12.30 2.24
CA LYS A 507 18.11 12.00 2.41
C LYS A 507 18.87 11.78 1.11
N LEU A 508 18.16 11.74 -0.03
CA LEU A 508 18.77 11.46 -1.33
C LEU A 508 19.77 12.57 -1.71
N LYS A 509 21.02 12.17 -1.93
CA LYS A 509 22.14 13.06 -2.26
C LYS A 509 22.38 13.15 -3.75
N GLU A 510 22.28 12.01 -4.43
CA GLU A 510 22.51 11.88 -5.87
C GLU A 510 21.53 10.90 -6.51
N ILE A 511 21.13 11.20 -7.75
CA ILE A 511 20.39 10.29 -8.62
C ILE A 511 21.29 10.00 -9.83
N LYS A 512 22.03 8.87 -9.78
CA LYS A 512 22.89 8.48 -10.89
C LYS A 512 22.06 8.17 -12.12
N GLY A 513 22.48 8.68 -13.27
CA GLY A 513 21.81 8.45 -14.54
C GLY A 513 20.53 9.26 -14.78
N ILE A 514 20.20 10.25 -13.93
CA ILE A 514 19.03 11.13 -14.12
C ILE A 514 19.04 11.79 -15.49
N ASN A 515 20.21 12.18 -16.00
CA ASN A 515 20.39 12.78 -17.32
C ASN A 515 20.29 11.80 -18.51
N LYS A 516 20.10 10.50 -18.23
CA LYS A 516 19.89 9.47 -19.28
C LYS A 516 18.42 9.17 -19.51
N LEU A 517 17.52 9.63 -18.63
CA LEU A 517 16.09 9.38 -18.77
C LEU A 517 15.56 10.03 -20.06
N ASN A 518 14.88 9.24 -20.88
CA ASN A 518 14.15 9.72 -22.04
C ASN A 518 12.78 10.23 -21.60
N THR A 519 12.55 11.52 -21.69
CA THR A 519 11.30 12.16 -21.24
C THR A 519 10.39 12.62 -22.37
N SER A 520 10.69 12.23 -23.61
CA SER A 520 9.98 12.72 -24.83
C SER A 520 8.48 12.35 -24.90
N ASN A 521 8.03 11.38 -24.11
CA ASN A 521 6.63 11.01 -24.02
C ASN A 521 5.95 11.45 -22.71
N VAL A 522 6.70 12.05 -21.81
CA VAL A 522 6.17 12.45 -20.49
C VAL A 522 5.27 13.68 -20.61
N THR A 523 4.09 13.58 -20.01
CA THR A 523 3.10 14.68 -19.96
C THR A 523 2.98 15.31 -18.57
N ILE A 524 3.36 14.61 -17.52
CA ILE A 524 3.25 15.05 -16.11
C ILE A 524 4.59 14.89 -15.41
N MET A 525 5.15 16.01 -14.88
CA MET A 525 6.35 16.03 -14.04
C MET A 525 6.10 16.75 -12.69
N LYS A 526 4.83 16.88 -12.32
CA LYS A 526 4.43 17.50 -11.06
C LYS A 526 5.17 16.89 -9.88
N SER A 527 5.74 17.74 -9.00
CA SER A 527 6.37 17.33 -7.75
C SER A 527 7.50 16.28 -7.91
N MET A 528 8.12 16.15 -9.10
CA MET A 528 9.08 15.07 -9.39
C MET A 528 10.22 14.99 -8.37
N PHE A 529 10.76 16.14 -7.93
CA PHE A 529 11.84 16.24 -6.93
C PHE A 529 11.40 16.96 -5.65
N GLN A 530 10.07 17.09 -5.42
CA GLN A 530 9.56 17.80 -4.25
C GLN A 530 10.15 17.24 -2.96
N LYS A 531 10.67 18.11 -2.06
CA LYS A 531 11.29 17.73 -0.78
C LYS A 531 12.49 16.79 -0.89
N CYS A 532 13.23 16.83 -2.00
CA CYS A 532 14.56 16.23 -2.07
C CYS A 532 15.58 17.16 -1.39
N SER A 533 15.46 17.29 -0.06
CA SER A 533 16.12 18.36 0.71
C SER A 533 17.64 18.24 0.76
N ASN A 534 18.22 17.07 0.44
CA ASN A 534 19.67 16.85 0.46
C ASN A 534 20.35 16.92 -0.92
N ILE A 535 19.59 16.98 -2.01
CA ILE A 535 20.17 17.11 -3.36
C ILE A 535 20.77 18.51 -3.52
N GLU A 536 22.05 18.57 -3.87
CA GLU A 536 22.74 19.83 -4.15
C GLU A 536 22.83 20.18 -5.64
N TYR A 537 22.80 19.17 -6.51
CA TYR A 537 22.98 19.31 -7.96
C TYR A 537 22.05 18.36 -8.71
N LEU A 538 21.42 18.85 -9.79
CA LEU A 538 20.64 18.05 -10.73
C LEU A 538 21.12 18.34 -12.17
N ASP A 539 21.29 17.30 -12.99
CA ASP A 539 21.56 17.42 -14.43
C ASP A 539 20.35 17.00 -15.26
N LEU A 540 19.60 17.96 -15.77
CA LEU A 540 18.43 17.79 -16.63
C LEU A 540 18.72 18.08 -18.10
N SER A 541 20.00 18.06 -18.52
CA SER A 541 20.45 18.51 -19.85
C SER A 541 19.78 17.82 -21.04
N ASN A 542 19.28 16.58 -20.83
CA ASN A 542 18.65 15.75 -21.84
C ASN A 542 17.15 15.59 -21.67
N PHE A 543 16.53 16.32 -20.72
CA PHE A 543 15.09 16.27 -20.55
C PHE A 543 14.38 16.95 -21.74
N ASP A 544 13.55 16.21 -22.44
CA ASP A 544 12.58 16.74 -23.39
C ASP A 544 11.25 16.96 -22.67
N THR A 545 10.87 18.21 -22.47
CA THR A 545 9.62 18.59 -21.79
C THR A 545 8.56 19.11 -22.73
N SER A 546 8.72 18.87 -24.05
CA SER A 546 7.83 19.43 -25.09
C SER A 546 6.37 19.00 -24.97
N LYS A 547 6.08 17.85 -24.31
CA LYS A 547 4.72 17.37 -24.05
C LYS A 547 4.22 17.65 -22.65
N VAL A 548 5.09 18.14 -21.76
CA VAL A 548 4.75 18.34 -20.35
C VAL A 548 3.81 19.54 -20.20
N ASN A 549 2.73 19.31 -19.43
CA ASN A 549 1.73 20.34 -19.18
C ASN A 549 1.69 20.83 -17.72
N ASP A 550 2.24 20.08 -16.77
CA ASP A 550 2.29 20.42 -15.34
C ASP A 550 3.69 20.14 -14.76
N ILE A 551 4.36 21.19 -14.30
CA ILE A 551 5.64 21.15 -13.58
C ILE A 551 5.53 21.80 -12.20
N SER A 552 4.29 21.93 -11.68
CA SER A 552 4.06 22.49 -10.35
C SER A 552 4.80 21.69 -9.28
N PHE A 553 5.33 22.37 -8.27
CA PHE A 553 6.10 21.80 -7.17
C PHE A 553 7.35 21.00 -7.58
N MET A 554 7.81 21.07 -8.83
CA MET A 554 8.86 20.15 -9.34
C MET A 554 10.10 20.12 -8.46
N PHE A 555 10.56 21.28 -7.95
CA PHE A 555 11.72 21.41 -7.05
C PHE A 555 11.33 21.97 -5.67
N ASN A 556 10.05 21.98 -5.34
CA ASN A 556 9.57 22.56 -4.07
C ASN A 556 10.27 21.93 -2.85
N CYS A 557 10.79 22.76 -1.93
CA CYS A 557 11.52 22.34 -0.73
C CYS A 557 12.80 21.50 -1.03
N CYS A 558 13.51 21.81 -2.11
CA CYS A 558 14.86 21.33 -2.33
C CYS A 558 15.87 22.27 -1.65
N ASP A 559 15.91 22.23 -0.31
CA ASP A 559 16.58 23.25 0.52
C ASP A 559 18.07 23.38 0.24
N LYS A 560 18.78 22.26 -0.08
CA LYS A 560 20.21 22.26 -0.37
C LYS A 560 20.56 22.45 -1.84
N LEU A 561 19.57 22.53 -2.73
CA LEU A 561 19.79 22.64 -4.17
C LEU A 561 20.51 23.96 -4.50
N LYS A 562 21.66 23.85 -5.15
CA LYS A 562 22.54 24.99 -5.55
C LYS A 562 22.50 25.21 -7.04
N LYS A 563 22.33 24.15 -7.86
CA LYS A 563 22.42 24.25 -9.31
C LYS A 563 21.60 23.19 -10.02
N ILE A 564 20.88 23.59 -11.08
CA ILE A 564 20.16 22.73 -12.00
C ILE A 564 20.78 22.95 -13.41
N LYS A 565 21.56 21.98 -13.86
CA LYS A 565 22.13 22.02 -15.21
C LYS A 565 21.08 21.68 -16.25
N GLY A 566 21.01 22.41 -17.35
CA GLY A 566 20.06 22.19 -18.44
C GLY A 566 18.66 22.76 -18.19
N LEU A 567 18.47 23.54 -17.11
CA LEU A 567 17.19 24.17 -16.80
C LEU A 567 16.70 25.03 -17.98
N ASN A 568 17.59 25.80 -18.59
CA ASN A 568 17.29 26.63 -19.75
C ASN A 568 17.02 25.87 -21.07
N LYS A 569 17.16 24.54 -21.07
CA LYS A 569 16.82 23.69 -22.21
C LYS A 569 15.41 23.13 -22.15
N LEU A 570 14.76 23.26 -21.01
CA LEU A 570 13.39 22.76 -20.85
C LEU A 570 12.43 23.53 -21.78
N ASN A 571 11.70 22.80 -22.60
CA ASN A 571 10.62 23.36 -23.42
C ASN A 571 9.34 23.47 -22.58
N THR A 572 8.93 24.71 -22.28
CA THR A 572 7.74 24.96 -21.43
C THR A 572 6.52 25.43 -22.22
N SER A 573 6.57 25.35 -23.56
CA SER A 573 5.50 25.88 -24.44
C SER A 573 4.12 25.23 -24.26
N ASN A 574 4.05 24.05 -23.61
CA ASN A 574 2.80 23.39 -23.26
C ASN A 574 2.42 23.46 -21.78
N VAL A 575 3.29 24.03 -20.97
CA VAL A 575 3.08 24.12 -19.52
C VAL A 575 2.00 25.13 -19.18
N ASN A 576 1.02 24.72 -18.40
CA ASN A 576 -0.07 25.57 -17.91
C ASN A 576 -0.01 25.86 -16.40
N ASN A 577 0.83 25.14 -15.66
CA ASN A 577 0.95 25.24 -14.20
C ASN A 577 2.42 25.19 -13.76
N MET A 578 2.90 26.30 -13.16
CA MET A 578 4.23 26.46 -12.57
C MET A 578 4.16 26.79 -11.08
N ASN A 579 3.00 26.57 -10.42
CA ASN A 579 2.82 26.88 -9.02
C ASN A 579 3.90 26.21 -8.16
N SER A 580 4.50 27.00 -7.25
CA SER A 580 5.49 26.49 -6.27
C SER A 580 6.71 25.75 -6.87
N MET A 581 7.04 25.97 -8.17
CA MET A 581 8.08 25.18 -8.86
C MET A 581 9.42 25.18 -8.12
N PHE A 582 9.86 26.35 -7.59
CA PHE A 582 11.11 26.51 -6.84
C PHE A 582 10.86 26.93 -5.37
N GLN A 583 9.64 26.85 -4.87
CA GLN A 583 9.32 27.27 -3.51
C GLN A 583 10.23 26.57 -2.49
N ASN A 584 10.79 27.33 -1.53
CA ASN A 584 11.73 26.84 -0.50
C ASN A 584 13.05 26.27 -1.07
N CYS A 585 13.49 26.67 -2.27
CA CYS A 585 14.85 26.38 -2.73
C CYS A 585 15.84 27.40 -2.15
N SER A 586 16.02 27.35 -0.83
CA SER A 586 16.68 28.41 -0.05
C SER A 586 18.18 28.59 -0.35
N ASN A 587 18.85 27.63 -1.00
CA ASN A 587 20.27 27.69 -1.37
C ASN A 587 20.53 28.03 -2.85
N LEU A 588 19.49 28.13 -3.69
CA LEU A 588 19.66 28.63 -5.06
C LEU A 588 20.07 30.09 -5.05
N GLU A 589 21.15 30.43 -5.76
CA GLU A 589 21.62 31.79 -5.91
C GLU A 589 21.31 32.41 -7.28
N TYR A 590 21.15 31.56 -8.30
CA TYR A 590 20.92 31.95 -9.68
C TYR A 590 20.04 30.94 -10.40
N LEU A 591 19.13 31.43 -11.25
CA LEU A 591 18.29 30.61 -12.14
C LEU A 591 18.36 31.17 -13.57
N ASP A 592 18.64 30.32 -14.57
CA ASP A 592 18.53 30.65 -15.99
C ASP A 592 17.21 30.10 -16.57
N LEU A 593 16.22 30.96 -16.71
CA LEU A 593 14.90 30.69 -17.29
C LEU A 593 14.73 31.39 -18.64
N SER A 594 15.88 31.76 -19.33
CA SER A 594 15.90 32.61 -20.54
C SER A 594 15.09 32.04 -21.72
N ASN A 595 14.88 30.71 -21.75
CA ASN A 595 14.13 30.02 -22.81
C ASN A 595 12.74 29.53 -22.35
N PHE A 596 12.27 29.89 -21.15
CA PHE A 596 10.93 29.50 -20.70
C PHE A 596 9.86 30.26 -21.50
N ASP A 597 9.02 29.51 -22.20
CA ASP A 597 7.77 30.00 -22.76
C ASP A 597 6.66 29.89 -21.71
N THR A 598 6.19 31.01 -21.22
CA THR A 598 5.14 31.09 -20.19
C THR A 598 3.77 31.49 -20.75
N SER A 599 3.62 31.50 -22.06
CA SER A 599 2.42 32.02 -22.74
C SER A 599 1.13 31.25 -22.42
N LYS A 600 1.22 29.96 -22.01
CA LYS A 600 0.06 29.16 -21.61
C LYS A 600 -0.12 29.06 -20.11
N VAL A 601 0.80 29.59 -19.31
CA VAL A 601 0.78 29.44 -17.86
C VAL A 601 -0.40 30.21 -17.25
N LYS A 602 -1.15 29.57 -16.39
CA LYS A 602 -2.28 30.12 -15.65
C LYS A 602 -1.98 30.35 -14.17
N ASP A 603 -1.07 29.58 -13.60
CA ASP A 603 -0.71 29.65 -12.19
C ASP A 603 0.80 29.72 -12.00
N MET A 604 1.27 30.83 -11.40
CA MET A 604 2.65 31.10 -10.98
C MET A 604 2.73 31.39 -9.47
N GLY A 605 1.69 31.09 -8.71
CA GLY A 605 1.68 31.31 -7.27
C GLY A 605 2.84 30.61 -6.59
N LEU A 606 3.47 31.28 -5.61
CA LEU A 606 4.58 30.74 -4.79
C LEU A 606 5.83 30.29 -5.58
N MET A 607 5.93 30.60 -6.90
CA MET A 607 6.94 30.01 -7.78
C MET A 607 8.37 30.13 -7.25
N PHE A 608 8.74 31.26 -6.67
CA PHE A 608 10.07 31.51 -6.07
C PHE A 608 10.01 31.80 -4.57
N SER A 609 8.88 31.57 -3.94
CA SER A 609 8.67 31.88 -2.51
C SER A 609 9.70 31.14 -1.64
N TYR A 610 10.29 31.86 -0.66
CA TYR A 610 11.36 31.36 0.22
C TYR A 610 12.68 30.98 -0.49
N CYS A 611 12.96 31.52 -1.66
CA CYS A 611 14.28 31.43 -2.30
C CYS A 611 15.23 32.48 -1.71
N ASN A 612 15.58 32.31 -0.43
CA ASN A 612 16.23 33.34 0.39
C ASN A 612 17.61 33.81 -0.12
N LYS A 613 18.35 32.94 -0.84
CA LYS A 613 19.66 33.27 -1.42
C LYS A 613 19.61 33.72 -2.88
N LEU A 614 18.47 33.64 -3.53
CA LEU A 614 18.32 33.93 -4.95
C LEU A 614 18.58 35.42 -5.21
N LYS A 615 19.56 35.66 -6.08
CA LYS A 615 20.03 37.02 -6.42
C LYS A 615 19.54 37.44 -7.81
N GLU A 616 19.41 36.48 -8.73
CA GLU A 616 19.12 36.76 -10.14
C GLU A 616 18.31 35.62 -10.76
N ILE A 617 17.33 35.99 -11.59
CA ILE A 617 16.57 35.12 -12.48
C ILE A 617 16.76 35.62 -13.91
N GLU A 618 17.67 34.99 -14.65
CA GLU A 618 17.87 35.33 -16.07
C GLU A 618 16.62 34.97 -16.87
N GLY A 619 16.15 35.88 -17.70
CA GLY A 619 14.98 35.70 -18.56
C GLY A 619 13.63 36.01 -17.91
N ILE A 620 13.57 36.41 -16.64
CA ILE A 620 12.31 36.81 -15.97
C ILE A 620 11.61 37.94 -16.73
N ASN A 621 12.38 38.87 -17.30
CA ASN A 621 11.88 40.00 -18.12
C ASN A 621 11.38 39.57 -19.51
N LYS A 622 11.35 38.29 -19.84
CA LYS A 622 10.76 37.73 -21.08
C LYS A 622 9.47 36.95 -20.82
N PHE A 623 9.08 36.78 -19.56
CA PHE A 623 7.87 36.05 -19.24
C PHE A 623 6.63 36.70 -19.85
N ASN A 624 5.87 35.90 -20.59
CA ASN A 624 4.53 36.26 -21.03
C ASN A 624 3.50 35.84 -20.00
N THR A 625 2.97 36.78 -19.23
CA THR A 625 2.03 36.53 -18.16
C THR A 625 0.57 36.83 -18.51
N SER A 626 0.28 37.08 -19.79
CA SER A 626 -1.06 37.50 -20.26
C SER A 626 -2.20 36.52 -19.98
N ASN A 627 -1.87 35.26 -19.63
CA ASN A 627 -2.84 34.24 -19.26
C ASN A 627 -2.79 33.87 -17.77
N VAL A 628 -1.91 34.47 -16.99
CA VAL A 628 -1.75 34.17 -15.58
C VAL A 628 -2.91 34.75 -14.76
N LEU A 629 -3.49 33.91 -13.91
CA LEU A 629 -4.60 34.23 -13.02
C LEU A 629 -4.16 34.36 -11.56
N ASN A 630 -3.08 33.68 -11.17
CA ASN A 630 -2.57 33.61 -9.80
C ASN A 630 -1.07 33.95 -9.76
N MET A 631 -0.71 34.98 -8.99
CA MET A 631 0.67 35.39 -8.68
C MET A 631 0.89 35.52 -7.15
N LYS A 632 0.02 34.91 -6.33
CA LYS A 632 0.11 34.93 -4.88
C LYS A 632 1.50 34.51 -4.42
N ALA A 633 2.12 35.34 -3.56
CA ALA A 633 3.40 35.06 -2.90
C ALA A 633 4.54 34.66 -3.87
N MET A 634 4.48 35.07 -5.15
CA MET A 634 5.43 34.60 -6.19
C MET A 634 6.90 34.83 -5.81
N PHE A 635 7.22 35.95 -5.15
CA PHE A 635 8.57 36.30 -4.69
C PHE A 635 8.66 36.46 -3.16
N GLN A 636 7.68 35.96 -2.42
CA GLN A 636 7.67 36.05 -0.96
C GLN A 636 8.96 35.52 -0.34
N HIS A 637 9.55 36.23 0.62
CA HIS A 637 10.82 35.90 1.29
C HIS A 637 12.03 35.72 0.33
N CYS A 638 12.05 36.44 -0.80
CA CYS A 638 13.20 36.52 -1.67
C CYS A 638 14.15 37.64 -1.21
N ASN A 639 14.87 37.39 -0.13
CA ASN A 639 15.57 38.42 0.64
C ASN A 639 16.87 38.93 -0.01
N ASN A 640 17.33 38.36 -1.14
CA ASN A 640 18.60 38.73 -1.76
C ASN A 640 18.47 39.40 -3.13
N PHE A 641 17.26 39.58 -3.67
CA PHE A 641 17.09 40.46 -4.85
C PHE A 641 17.37 41.90 -4.46
N GLU A 642 18.21 42.60 -5.23
CA GLU A 642 18.37 44.06 -5.16
C GLU A 642 17.51 44.78 -6.22
N ASN A 643 17.45 44.19 -7.41
CA ASN A 643 16.67 44.70 -8.53
C ASN A 643 15.86 43.56 -9.16
N LEU A 644 14.60 43.80 -9.48
CA LEU A 644 13.72 42.86 -10.12
C LEU A 644 13.09 43.49 -11.36
N ASP A 645 13.33 42.93 -12.56
CA ASP A 645 12.81 43.47 -13.84
C ASP A 645 11.59 42.67 -14.28
N LEU A 646 10.40 43.22 -14.07
CA LEU A 646 9.10 42.67 -14.46
C LEU A 646 8.45 43.45 -15.60
N SER A 647 9.24 44.07 -16.43
CA SER A 647 8.75 44.95 -17.50
C SER A 647 7.91 44.24 -18.57
N SER A 648 8.03 42.93 -18.70
CA SER A 648 7.19 42.09 -19.57
C SER A 648 5.87 41.62 -18.97
N PHE A 649 5.66 41.83 -17.65
CA PHE A 649 4.50 41.24 -16.96
C PHE A 649 3.20 41.95 -17.34
N ASP A 650 2.26 41.22 -17.90
CA ASP A 650 0.86 41.64 -18.06
C ASP A 650 0.04 41.04 -16.90
N THR A 651 -0.45 41.90 -16.03
CA THR A 651 -1.24 41.51 -14.84
C THR A 651 -2.73 41.73 -15.04
N SER A 652 -3.19 41.93 -16.27
CA SER A 652 -4.58 42.33 -16.57
C SER A 652 -5.63 41.27 -16.17
N LYS A 653 -5.24 39.98 -16.12
CA LYS A 653 -6.12 38.87 -15.73
C LYS A 653 -5.85 38.35 -14.32
N VAL A 654 -4.82 38.86 -13.65
CA VAL A 654 -4.44 38.33 -12.33
C VAL A 654 -5.49 38.71 -11.28
N SER A 655 -5.97 37.73 -10.55
CA SER A 655 -6.99 37.90 -9.50
C SER A 655 -6.41 37.86 -8.07
N ASP A 656 -5.24 37.26 -7.86
CA ASP A 656 -4.58 37.14 -6.54
C ASP A 656 -3.11 37.53 -6.63
N MET A 657 -2.71 38.55 -5.85
CA MET A 657 -1.34 39.03 -5.65
C MET A 657 -0.98 39.13 -4.16
N ASP A 658 -1.72 38.45 -3.27
CA ASP A 658 -1.40 38.47 -1.84
C ASP A 658 0.05 38.07 -1.62
N PHE A 659 0.75 38.79 -0.75
CA PHE A 659 2.15 38.52 -0.39
C PHE A 659 3.14 38.51 -1.56
N MET A 660 2.80 39.01 -2.77
CA MET A 660 3.63 38.80 -3.96
C MET A 660 5.10 39.16 -3.76
N PHE A 661 5.40 40.26 -3.04
CA PHE A 661 6.75 40.72 -2.71
C PHE A 661 6.99 40.80 -1.20
N ASN A 662 6.17 40.12 -0.39
CA ASN A 662 6.31 40.16 1.05
C ASN A 662 7.70 39.68 1.49
N ASP A 663 8.35 40.45 2.38
CA ASP A 663 9.69 40.18 2.91
C ASP A 663 10.80 40.13 1.84
N CYS A 664 10.67 40.98 0.81
CA CYS A 664 11.76 41.23 -0.16
C CYS A 664 12.67 42.34 0.35
N ASN A 665 13.43 42.08 1.42
CA ASN A 665 14.09 43.12 2.24
C ASN A 665 15.16 43.98 1.51
N LYS A 666 15.81 43.39 0.47
CA LYS A 666 16.87 44.09 -0.24
C LYS A 666 16.42 44.72 -1.54
N VAL A 667 15.20 44.51 -1.98
CA VAL A 667 14.67 45.08 -3.21
C VAL A 667 14.58 46.62 -3.09
N ARG A 668 15.30 47.32 -3.94
CA ARG A 668 15.31 48.79 -4.04
C ARG A 668 14.38 49.28 -5.10
N GLU A 669 14.28 48.57 -6.21
CA GLU A 669 13.46 48.93 -7.38
C GLU A 669 12.82 47.67 -7.97
N ILE A 670 11.53 47.78 -8.37
CA ILE A 670 10.79 46.78 -9.16
C ILE A 670 10.48 47.43 -10.51
N LYS A 671 11.32 47.14 -11.54
CA LYS A 671 11.06 47.65 -12.90
C LYS A 671 9.77 47.04 -13.44
N GLY A 672 9.02 47.87 -14.19
CA GLY A 672 7.75 47.45 -14.82
C GLY A 672 6.55 47.44 -13.89
N ILE A 673 6.71 47.70 -12.59
CA ILE A 673 5.58 47.78 -11.64
C ILE A 673 4.54 48.83 -12.04
N SER A 674 4.98 49.91 -12.67
CA SER A 674 4.10 50.97 -13.18
C SER A 674 3.18 50.53 -14.33
N GLN A 675 3.45 49.38 -14.94
CA GLN A 675 2.63 48.78 -16.00
C GLN A 675 1.56 47.80 -15.50
N PHE A 676 1.59 47.46 -14.21
CA PHE A 676 0.63 46.53 -13.62
C PHE A 676 -0.79 47.11 -13.70
N LYS A 677 -1.69 46.39 -14.38
CA LYS A 677 -3.09 46.82 -14.63
C LYS A 677 -4.06 46.33 -13.55
N ALA A 678 -3.92 45.14 -13.06
CA ALA A 678 -4.68 44.56 -11.97
C ALA A 678 -6.21 44.59 -12.09
N ASN A 679 -6.76 44.45 -13.33
CA ASN A 679 -8.21 44.69 -13.60
C ASN A 679 -9.12 43.67 -12.91
N GLU A 680 -8.61 42.45 -12.61
CA GLU A 680 -9.38 41.37 -11.97
C GLU A 680 -8.98 41.18 -10.52
N LEU A 681 -8.11 42.01 -9.97
CA LEU A 681 -7.53 41.82 -8.63
C LEU A 681 -8.54 42.03 -7.54
N VAL A 682 -8.67 41.02 -6.67
CA VAL A 682 -9.61 41.01 -5.53
C VAL A 682 -8.90 41.27 -4.20
N ASN A 683 -7.62 40.91 -4.11
CA ASN A 683 -6.89 40.92 -2.84
C ASN A 683 -5.44 41.39 -3.03
N THR A 684 -4.96 42.27 -2.13
CA THR A 684 -3.59 42.81 -2.11
C THR A 684 -2.99 42.69 -0.71
N TYR A 685 -3.48 41.78 0.09
CA TYR A 685 -3.04 41.57 1.47
C TYR A 685 -1.52 41.39 1.54
N SER A 686 -0.85 42.26 2.33
CA SER A 686 0.60 42.20 2.55
C SER A 686 1.47 42.19 1.26
N MET A 687 1.00 42.71 0.13
CA MET A 687 1.67 42.58 -1.18
C MET A 687 3.12 43.07 -1.15
N PHE A 688 3.46 44.18 -0.50
CA PHE A 688 4.79 44.75 -0.34
C PHE A 688 5.23 44.81 1.13
N GLN A 689 4.57 44.05 2.01
CA GLN A 689 4.94 44.02 3.44
C GLN A 689 6.42 43.66 3.59
N ASP A 690 7.15 44.39 4.42
CA ASP A 690 8.56 44.24 4.75
C ASP A 690 9.51 44.33 3.50
N CYS A 691 9.12 45.12 2.48
CA CYS A 691 10.07 45.58 1.48
C CYS A 691 10.91 46.73 2.06
N SER A 692 11.76 46.40 3.02
CA SER A 692 12.39 47.41 3.91
C SER A 692 13.36 48.34 3.22
N SER A 693 13.98 47.97 2.09
CA SER A 693 14.87 48.78 1.26
C SER A 693 14.20 49.53 0.12
N LEU A 694 12.89 49.31 -0.14
CA LEU A 694 12.16 49.93 -1.26
C LEU A 694 11.95 51.43 -1.00
N GLU A 695 12.50 52.26 -1.86
CA GLU A 695 12.45 53.75 -1.70
C GLU A 695 11.29 54.40 -2.45
N TYR A 696 10.93 53.88 -3.62
CA TYR A 696 9.95 54.47 -4.51
C TYR A 696 9.10 53.40 -5.17
N LEU A 697 7.78 53.67 -5.32
CA LEU A 697 6.84 52.74 -5.95
C LEU A 697 5.86 53.53 -6.85
N ASP A 698 5.76 53.19 -8.15
CA ASP A 698 4.79 53.78 -9.10
C ASP A 698 3.64 52.82 -9.36
N LEU A 699 2.46 53.07 -8.76
CA LEU A 699 1.23 52.32 -8.93
C LEU A 699 0.17 53.10 -9.75
N SER A 700 0.61 54.01 -10.64
CA SER A 700 -0.29 54.92 -11.36
C SER A 700 -1.32 54.21 -12.24
N ASN A 701 -1.05 52.98 -12.71
CA ASN A 701 -1.94 52.17 -13.55
C ASN A 701 -2.60 51.04 -12.79
N PHE A 702 -2.42 50.95 -11.47
CA PHE A 702 -2.89 49.82 -10.65
C PHE A 702 -4.38 49.98 -10.35
N ASN A 703 -5.23 49.21 -11.03
CA ASN A 703 -6.68 49.22 -10.85
C ASN A 703 -7.11 48.45 -9.63
N THR A 704 -7.62 49.14 -8.61
CA THR A 704 -8.04 48.55 -7.35
C THR A 704 -9.57 48.45 -7.20
N SER A 705 -10.32 48.66 -8.29
CA SER A 705 -11.78 48.76 -8.22
C SER A 705 -12.51 47.50 -7.68
N LYS A 706 -11.88 46.31 -7.80
CA LYS A 706 -12.42 45.04 -7.26
C LYS A 706 -11.80 44.63 -5.94
N VAL A 707 -10.78 45.34 -5.46
CA VAL A 707 -10.05 45.00 -4.25
C VAL A 707 -10.92 45.18 -3.01
N THR A 708 -10.95 44.15 -2.17
CA THR A 708 -11.72 44.13 -0.92
C THR A 708 -10.84 44.22 0.33
N ASN A 709 -9.57 43.82 0.25
CA ASN A 709 -8.62 43.81 1.37
C ASN A 709 -7.27 44.40 0.93
N MET A 710 -6.84 45.47 1.59
CA MET A 710 -5.55 46.13 1.44
C MET A 710 -4.74 46.14 2.73
N SER A 711 -5.09 45.28 3.71
CA SER A 711 -4.40 45.31 5.00
C SER A 711 -2.91 44.93 4.83
N ASN A 712 -2.07 45.61 5.60
CA ASN A 712 -0.61 45.48 5.62
C ASN A 712 0.09 45.67 4.25
N MET A 713 -0.57 46.23 3.24
CA MET A 713 -0.03 46.28 1.86
C MET A 713 1.38 46.86 1.78
N PHE A 714 1.71 47.89 2.59
CA PHE A 714 3.02 48.51 2.68
C PHE A 714 3.60 48.47 4.10
N ASN A 715 3.11 47.58 4.97
CA ASN A 715 3.60 47.46 6.33
C ASN A 715 5.12 47.15 6.35
N GLU A 716 5.87 47.86 7.19
CA GLU A 716 7.33 47.72 7.37
C GLU A 716 8.19 48.09 6.12
N CYS A 717 7.65 48.93 5.19
CA CYS A 717 8.46 49.55 4.14
C CYS A 717 9.19 50.79 4.74
N TYR A 718 10.25 50.54 5.52
CA TYR A 718 10.92 51.58 6.30
C TYR A 718 11.52 52.70 5.45
N GLU A 719 12.13 52.38 4.28
CA GLU A 719 12.79 53.30 3.41
C GLU A 719 11.87 53.99 2.40
N LEU A 720 10.60 53.64 2.32
CA LEU A 720 9.63 54.12 1.35
C LEU A 720 9.38 55.62 1.54
N LYS A 721 9.69 56.41 0.52
CA LYS A 721 9.57 57.87 0.47
C LYS A 721 8.32 58.34 -0.28
N GLU A 722 7.96 57.66 -1.39
CA GLU A 722 6.85 58.04 -2.24
C GLU A 722 6.13 56.83 -2.83
N ILE A 723 4.79 56.87 -2.85
CA ILE A 723 3.93 55.94 -3.60
C ILE A 723 3.18 56.76 -4.65
N LYS A 724 3.73 56.82 -5.86
CA LYS A 724 3.07 57.50 -6.97
C LYS A 724 1.82 56.74 -7.41
N GLY A 725 0.72 57.48 -7.63
CA GLY A 725 -0.58 56.88 -8.01
C GLY A 725 -1.42 56.40 -6.85
N ILE A 726 -0.97 56.59 -5.58
CA ILE A 726 -1.77 56.21 -4.38
C ILE A 726 -3.14 56.94 -4.39
N ASN A 727 -3.17 58.18 -4.85
CA ASN A 727 -4.38 58.99 -4.99
C ASN A 727 -5.31 58.56 -6.11
N LYS A 728 -4.91 57.60 -6.97
CA LYS A 728 -5.74 57.06 -8.03
C LYS A 728 -6.42 55.75 -7.66
N MET A 729 -6.03 55.18 -6.50
CA MET A 729 -6.62 53.92 -6.05
C MET A 729 -8.11 54.07 -5.76
N ASN A 730 -8.90 53.17 -6.33
CA ASN A 730 -10.32 53.05 -6.01
C ASN A 730 -10.50 52.09 -4.81
N THR A 731 -10.93 52.64 -3.67
CA THR A 731 -11.12 51.86 -2.44
C THR A 731 -12.59 51.62 -2.10
N SER A 732 -13.52 51.88 -3.04
CA SER A 732 -14.97 51.79 -2.76
C SER A 732 -15.47 50.39 -2.41
N ASN A 733 -14.71 49.33 -2.65
CA ASN A 733 -15.01 47.98 -2.26
C ASN A 733 -14.16 47.48 -1.06
N VAL A 734 -13.20 48.26 -0.60
CA VAL A 734 -12.28 47.86 0.47
C VAL A 734 -13.00 47.84 1.81
N THR A 735 -12.87 46.73 2.52
CA THR A 735 -13.40 46.52 3.85
C THR A 735 -12.32 46.58 4.94
N ASN A 736 -11.07 46.33 4.59
CA ASN A 736 -9.96 46.25 5.56
C ASN A 736 -8.75 47.06 5.09
N LEU A 737 -8.35 48.08 5.93
CA LEU A 737 -7.16 48.92 5.74
C LEU A 737 -6.16 48.77 6.90
N ARG A 738 -6.31 47.75 7.77
CA ARG A 738 -5.44 47.51 8.91
C ARG A 738 -3.97 47.55 8.53
N GLY A 739 -3.17 48.36 9.25
CA GLY A 739 -1.72 48.41 9.05
C GLY A 739 -1.21 48.75 7.65
N MET A 740 -2.05 49.32 6.75
CA MET A 740 -1.69 49.52 5.33
C MET A 740 -0.37 50.25 5.17
N PHE A 741 -0.05 51.26 5.98
CA PHE A 741 1.21 52.03 5.97
C PHE A 741 1.98 51.89 7.30
N GLN A 742 1.68 50.88 8.11
CA GLN A 742 2.33 50.69 9.39
C GLN A 742 3.85 50.63 9.23
N LYS A 743 4.60 51.43 10.02
CA LYS A 743 6.06 51.50 10.02
C LYS A 743 6.69 51.98 8.71
N CYS A 744 5.96 52.69 7.82
CA CYS A 744 6.56 53.41 6.72
C CYS A 744 7.28 54.66 7.26
N SER A 745 8.47 54.43 7.84
CA SER A 745 9.14 55.44 8.69
C SER A 745 9.67 56.63 7.92
N ASN A 746 9.99 56.51 6.63
CA ASN A 746 10.54 57.56 5.78
C ASN A 746 9.49 58.30 4.92
N LEU A 747 8.25 57.87 4.96
CA LEU A 747 7.15 58.48 4.22
C LEU A 747 6.81 59.83 4.83
N GLU A 748 6.90 60.93 4.06
CA GLU A 748 6.69 62.31 4.57
C GLU A 748 5.28 62.82 4.22
N TYR A 749 4.69 62.40 3.13
CA TYR A 749 3.43 62.89 2.61
C TYR A 749 2.58 61.80 1.98
N LEU A 750 1.27 61.80 2.21
CA LEU A 750 0.30 60.92 1.58
C LEU A 750 -0.89 61.70 1.04
N ASP A 751 -1.23 61.53 -0.26
CA ASP A 751 -2.49 62.06 -0.81
C ASP A 751 -3.54 60.90 -0.91
N LEU A 752 -4.46 60.85 0.03
CA LEU A 752 -5.56 59.88 0.09
C LEU A 752 -6.92 60.52 -0.25
N SER A 753 -6.88 61.63 -1.04
CA SER A 753 -8.07 62.45 -1.36
C SER A 753 -9.21 61.71 -2.05
N ASN A 754 -8.90 60.59 -2.74
CA ASN A 754 -9.86 59.76 -3.45
C ASN A 754 -10.20 58.46 -2.75
N PHE A 755 -9.68 58.21 -1.55
CA PHE A 755 -10.05 57.01 -0.77
C PHE A 755 -11.51 57.08 -0.31
N ASP A 756 -12.35 56.15 -0.78
CA ASP A 756 -13.68 55.92 -0.22
C ASP A 756 -13.58 54.83 0.86
N THR A 757 -13.78 55.27 2.11
CA THR A 757 -13.69 54.34 3.26
C THR A 757 -15.07 53.91 3.79
N SER A 758 -16.13 54.13 3.02
CA SER A 758 -17.50 53.88 3.44
C SER A 758 -17.83 52.44 3.80
N LYS A 759 -17.08 51.46 3.27
CA LYS A 759 -17.23 50.06 3.57
C LYS A 759 -16.19 49.52 4.56
N VAL A 760 -15.21 50.33 4.93
CA VAL A 760 -14.11 49.89 5.80
C VAL A 760 -14.59 49.61 7.21
N ASN A 761 -14.22 48.49 7.79
CA ASN A 761 -14.51 48.08 9.15
C ASN A 761 -13.29 48.03 10.09
N ASP A 762 -12.06 47.87 9.55
CA ASP A 762 -10.82 47.89 10.35
C ASP A 762 -9.80 48.88 9.75
N MET A 763 -9.37 49.84 10.56
CA MET A 763 -8.33 50.82 10.30
C MET A 763 -7.21 50.76 11.34
N ALA A 764 -7.17 49.73 12.20
CA ALA A 764 -6.16 49.65 13.25
C ALA A 764 -4.75 49.67 12.65
N PHE A 765 -3.86 50.42 13.33
CA PHE A 765 -2.43 50.56 12.94
C PHE A 765 -2.18 51.18 11.56
N MET A 766 -3.17 51.73 10.86
CA MET A 766 -3.03 52.14 9.45
C MET A 766 -1.81 53.01 9.18
N PHE A 767 -1.49 53.99 10.07
CA PHE A 767 -0.32 54.88 9.98
C PHE A 767 0.63 54.71 11.17
N ASN A 768 0.50 53.61 11.95
CA ASN A 768 1.31 53.40 13.13
C ASN A 768 2.81 53.47 12.82
N LYS A 769 3.57 54.27 13.57
CA LYS A 769 5.02 54.43 13.42
C LYS A 769 5.45 55.03 12.07
N CYS A 770 4.63 55.81 11.40
CA CYS A 770 5.04 56.66 10.27
C CYS A 770 5.81 57.87 10.83
N LEU A 771 7.10 57.64 11.18
CA LEU A 771 7.88 58.58 11.99
C LEU A 771 8.08 59.94 11.40
N LYS A 772 8.21 60.04 10.04
CA LYS A 772 8.46 61.30 9.30
C LYS A 772 7.22 61.87 8.63
N LEU A 773 6.05 61.23 8.73
CA LEU A 773 4.80 61.68 8.12
C LEU A 773 4.36 63.03 8.70
N LYS A 774 4.30 64.03 7.82
CA LYS A 774 3.95 65.42 8.16
C LYS A 774 2.49 65.75 7.87
N GLU A 775 1.96 65.23 6.75
CA GLU A 775 0.61 65.53 6.28
C GLU A 775 -0.05 64.30 5.61
N ILE A 776 -1.34 64.14 5.86
CA ILE A 776 -2.22 63.16 5.21
C ILE A 776 -3.34 63.93 4.50
N LYS A 777 -3.15 64.26 3.21
CA LYS A 777 -4.18 64.95 2.45
C LYS A 777 -5.39 64.05 2.20
N GLY A 778 -6.57 64.55 2.44
CA GLY A 778 -7.84 63.82 2.26
C GLY A 778 -8.34 63.03 3.44
N ILE A 779 -7.62 63.01 4.56
CA ILE A 779 -8.04 62.36 5.80
C ILE A 779 -9.42 62.86 6.31
N GLN A 780 -9.72 64.15 6.12
CA GLN A 780 -10.98 64.78 6.45
C GLN A 780 -12.18 64.28 5.58
N LYS A 781 -11.93 63.48 4.54
CA LYS A 781 -13.00 62.89 3.71
C LYS A 781 -13.36 61.48 4.16
N PHE A 782 -12.60 60.87 5.08
CA PHE A 782 -12.83 59.48 5.51
C PHE A 782 -14.20 59.36 6.12
N LYS A 783 -14.98 58.35 5.69
CA LYS A 783 -16.26 57.91 6.17
C LYS A 783 -16.01 56.75 7.16
N THR A 784 -16.20 56.98 8.45
CA THR A 784 -15.81 55.99 9.47
C THR A 784 -16.98 55.35 10.20
N SER A 785 -18.22 55.60 9.75
CA SER A 785 -19.44 55.10 10.43
C SER A 785 -19.58 53.56 10.48
N ASN A 786 -18.78 52.84 9.71
CA ASN A 786 -18.75 51.36 9.71
C ASN A 786 -17.50 50.79 10.39
N VAL A 787 -16.57 51.64 10.82
CA VAL A 787 -15.33 51.19 11.43
C VAL A 787 -15.57 50.75 12.87
N VAL A 788 -15.08 49.56 13.22
CA VAL A 788 -15.17 48.96 14.54
C VAL A 788 -13.82 48.97 15.27
N ASN A 789 -12.71 49.14 14.58
CA ASN A 789 -11.37 49.09 15.14
C ASN A 789 -10.48 50.21 14.60
N MET A 790 -9.99 51.11 15.44
CA MET A 790 -9.04 52.18 15.12
C MET A 790 -7.84 52.20 16.09
N LYS A 791 -7.56 51.06 16.74
CA LYS A 791 -6.43 50.92 17.67
C LYS A 791 -5.15 51.43 17.05
N ALA A 792 -4.42 52.30 17.74
CA ALA A 792 -3.10 52.77 17.37
C ALA A 792 -2.99 53.37 15.95
N MET A 793 -4.08 53.87 15.36
CA MET A 793 -4.13 54.27 13.93
C MET A 793 -3.04 55.29 13.57
N PHE A 794 -2.73 56.25 14.43
CA PHE A 794 -1.68 57.29 14.26
C PHE A 794 -0.57 57.19 15.30
N GLN A 795 -0.49 56.09 16.05
CA GLN A 795 0.51 55.90 17.12
C GLN A 795 1.92 56.20 16.62
N GLU A 796 2.68 57.05 17.33
CA GLU A 796 4.08 57.40 17.01
C GLU A 796 4.25 58.09 15.62
N CYS A 797 3.24 58.78 15.10
CA CYS A 797 3.40 59.72 13.98
C CYS A 797 4.09 60.99 14.49
N LYS A 798 5.40 60.91 14.77
CA LYS A 798 6.16 61.92 15.53
C LYS A 798 6.29 63.27 14.84
N LYS A 799 6.11 63.33 13.53
CA LYS A 799 6.24 64.54 12.70
C LYS A 799 4.91 65.09 12.15
N LEU A 800 3.79 64.44 12.44
CA LEU A 800 2.46 64.85 12.02
C LEU A 800 2.11 66.19 12.71
N GLU A 801 1.81 67.21 11.91
CA GLU A 801 1.60 68.57 12.40
C GLU A 801 0.12 68.95 12.47
N TYR A 802 -0.69 68.50 11.50
CA TYR A 802 -2.10 68.82 11.40
C TYR A 802 -2.93 67.55 11.17
N LEU A 803 -4.05 67.42 11.91
CA LEU A 803 -4.96 66.32 11.76
C LEU A 803 -6.41 66.77 11.88
N ASP A 804 -7.17 66.65 10.78
CA ASP A 804 -8.59 66.99 10.75
C ASP A 804 -9.44 65.69 10.79
N LEU A 805 -10.04 65.40 11.94
CA LEU A 805 -10.94 64.30 12.18
C LEU A 805 -12.41 64.75 12.29
N SER A 806 -12.73 65.95 11.81
CA SER A 806 -14.08 66.57 11.93
C SER A 806 -15.21 65.74 11.31
N LYS A 807 -14.91 64.83 10.41
CA LYS A 807 -15.90 63.93 9.73
C LYS A 807 -15.90 62.52 10.31
N PHE A 808 -15.04 62.23 11.32
CA PHE A 808 -14.97 60.90 11.88
C PHE A 808 -16.19 60.63 12.76
N ASP A 809 -16.82 59.48 12.53
CA ASP A 809 -17.87 58.89 13.34
C ASP A 809 -17.30 57.62 13.98
N ILE A 810 -17.06 57.72 15.31
CA ILE A 810 -16.52 56.59 16.11
C ILE A 810 -17.59 55.90 16.96
N SER A 811 -18.87 56.12 16.65
CA SER A 811 -19.98 55.59 17.43
C SER A 811 -20.00 54.02 17.49
N LYS A 812 -19.43 53.36 16.48
CA LYS A 812 -19.30 51.90 16.42
C LYS A 812 -17.92 51.38 16.80
N VAL A 813 -16.96 52.26 17.06
CA VAL A 813 -15.59 51.83 17.35
C VAL A 813 -15.50 51.24 18.75
N ASP A 814 -15.02 50.01 18.86
CA ASP A 814 -14.83 49.28 20.10
C ASP A 814 -13.43 49.51 20.71
N ASP A 815 -12.38 49.64 19.86
CA ASP A 815 -10.99 49.89 20.32
C ASP A 815 -10.36 51.13 19.67
N LEU A 816 -10.13 52.15 20.50
CA LEU A 816 -9.41 53.40 20.17
C LEU A 816 -8.06 53.51 20.90
N SER A 817 -7.64 52.45 21.60
CA SER A 817 -6.43 52.49 22.42
C SER A 817 -5.20 52.93 21.64
N PHE A 818 -4.43 53.85 22.22
CA PHE A 818 -3.19 54.39 21.63
C PHE A 818 -3.35 55.14 20.30
N MET A 819 -4.55 55.51 19.86
CA MET A 819 -4.80 56.06 18.54
C MET A 819 -3.88 57.25 18.20
N LEU A 820 -3.67 58.19 19.11
CA LEU A 820 -2.80 59.37 18.98
C LEU A 820 -1.56 59.36 19.90
N TYR A 821 -1.24 58.17 20.47
CA TYR A 821 -0.11 58.04 21.41
C TYR A 821 1.21 58.46 20.73
N SER A 822 1.94 59.44 21.39
CA SER A 822 3.26 59.90 20.93
C SER A 822 3.28 60.64 19.59
N CYS A 823 2.17 61.34 19.20
CA CYS A 823 2.13 62.34 18.12
C CYS A 823 2.71 63.67 18.59
N LYS A 824 4.03 63.71 18.83
CA LYS A 824 4.71 64.82 19.55
C LYS A 824 4.75 66.17 18.83
N SER A 825 4.61 66.19 17.52
CA SER A 825 4.66 67.41 16.68
C SER A 825 3.29 67.97 16.35
N LEU A 826 2.21 67.37 16.82
CA LEU A 826 0.84 67.76 16.47
C LEU A 826 0.58 69.20 17.00
N LYS A 827 0.34 70.15 16.07
CA LYS A 827 0.10 71.57 16.32
C LYS A 827 -1.40 71.87 16.38
N GLU A 828 -2.19 71.15 15.54
CA GLU A 828 -3.64 71.39 15.46
C GLU A 828 -4.37 70.05 15.28
N LEU A 829 -5.40 69.77 16.04
CA LEU A 829 -6.32 68.69 15.91
C LEU A 829 -7.75 69.19 15.84
N ASN A 830 -8.41 69.02 14.71
CA ASN A 830 -9.81 69.38 14.51
C ASN A 830 -10.74 68.20 14.79
N LEU A 831 -11.53 68.36 15.86
CA LEU A 831 -12.54 67.40 16.31
C LEU A 831 -13.97 68.00 16.20
N LYS A 832 -14.15 69.08 15.45
CA LYS A 832 -15.47 69.72 15.22
C LYS A 832 -16.38 68.67 14.57
N ASN A 833 -17.60 68.48 15.11
CA ASN A 833 -18.57 67.47 14.67
C ASN A 833 -18.10 66.00 14.82
N PHE A 834 -17.01 65.72 15.52
CA PHE A 834 -16.54 64.37 15.82
C PHE A 834 -17.59 63.62 16.64
N LYS A 835 -18.11 62.50 16.09
CA LYS A 835 -19.16 61.70 16.74
C LYS A 835 -18.55 60.57 17.57
N ALA A 836 -18.77 60.52 18.87
CA ALA A 836 -18.34 59.51 19.79
C ALA A 836 -19.53 58.87 20.52
N LYS A 837 -19.42 57.55 20.84
CA LYS A 837 -20.44 56.79 21.59
C LYS A 837 -20.59 57.29 23.05
N LYS A 838 -19.49 57.75 23.64
CA LYS A 838 -19.39 58.32 25.01
C LYS A 838 -18.36 59.46 25.00
N ASP A 839 -18.56 60.46 25.86
CA ASP A 839 -17.58 61.54 26.00
C ASP A 839 -16.23 61.07 26.57
N SER A 840 -16.20 59.99 27.34
CA SER A 840 -14.96 59.34 27.78
C SER A 840 -14.05 58.92 26.63
N ASN A 841 -14.60 58.61 25.45
CA ASN A 841 -13.80 58.24 24.27
C ASN A 841 -13.06 59.46 23.72
N LYS A 842 -13.65 60.64 23.73
CA LYS A 842 -12.98 61.92 23.37
C LYS A 842 -11.84 62.21 24.33
N VAL A 843 -12.10 62.09 25.63
CA VAL A 843 -11.11 62.38 26.68
C VAL A 843 -9.92 61.44 26.55
N ASN A 844 -10.15 60.14 26.32
CA ASN A 844 -9.07 59.16 26.14
C ASN A 844 -8.25 59.43 24.86
N LEU A 845 -8.87 59.93 23.79
CA LEU A 845 -8.20 60.27 22.56
C LEU A 845 -7.20 61.41 22.75
N ILE A 846 -7.59 62.51 23.51
CA ILE A 846 -6.75 63.70 23.69
C ILE A 846 -5.75 63.59 24.85
N ALA A 847 -5.87 62.54 25.71
CA ALA A 847 -5.01 62.35 26.89
C ALA A 847 -3.53 62.19 26.60
N PHE A 848 -3.18 61.87 25.35
CA PHE A 848 -1.78 61.60 24.89
C PHE A 848 -1.26 62.67 23.95
N ILE A 849 -1.95 63.84 23.81
CA ILE A 849 -1.58 64.93 22.94
C ILE A 849 -0.79 65.94 23.71
N SER A 850 0.11 66.64 23.11
CA SER A 850 0.90 67.75 23.69
C SER A 850 -0.02 68.90 24.12
N ASP A 851 0.22 69.49 25.30
CA ASP A 851 -0.46 70.68 25.78
C ASP A 851 -0.34 71.91 24.81
N LYS A 852 0.59 71.86 23.86
CA LYS A 852 0.79 72.87 22.84
C LYS A 852 -0.09 72.67 21.61
N CYS A 853 -0.85 71.61 21.52
CA CYS A 853 -1.71 71.33 20.38
C CYS A 853 -3.00 72.15 20.45
N HIS A 854 -3.31 72.93 19.43
CA HIS A 854 -4.58 73.64 19.31
C HIS A 854 -5.71 72.67 18.99
N LEU A 855 -6.67 72.54 19.90
CA LEU A 855 -7.86 71.68 19.76
C LEU A 855 -9.04 72.48 19.21
N ILE A 856 -9.59 72.14 18.06
CA ILE A 856 -10.83 72.72 17.52
C ILE A 856 -11.98 71.75 17.86
N LEU A 857 -12.83 72.13 18.81
CA LEU A 857 -13.93 71.32 19.32
C LEU A 857 -15.31 71.82 18.84
N GLU A 858 -15.44 73.05 18.45
CA GLU A 858 -16.67 73.74 18.00
C GLU A 858 -16.55 74.30 16.58
#